data_58d02679f46068d89e16e0fc6d7bd043
#
_entry.id   58d02679f46068d89e16e0fc6d7bd043
#
_cell.length_a   1.000
_cell.length_b   1.000
_cell.length_c   1.000
_cell.angle_alpha   90.00
_cell.angle_beta   90.00
_cell.angle_gamma   90.00
#
_symmetry.space_group_name_H-M   'P 1'
#
loop_
_entity.id
_entity.type
_entity.pdbx_description
1 polymer ?
#
loop_
_entity_poly.entity_id
_entity_poly.type
_entity_poly.pdbx_seq_one_letter_code
_entity_poly.pdbx_strand_id
1 'polypeptide(L)'
;MKFPIIATFAFVAGISAINAQTTPPATGAAPAAANANANRPQRRPMGEQVDPNAPATKYSYYDAFAPFFYTKNGGEYRAATGEPGPKYWQNRADYQLAAKLNDETNEITGTEVLTYTNNSPLKMDFLWMQLDQNLFKLDSRGSIIVPTTGSRNAGRGQAFDAGYKIKSVKVLSGPQNNIATDVKFLIEDTRMQVFLPKELGANGAALKLKIEYSFVSPDYGSDRMGILKTKNGKIFTIAQWYPRMCVFDDISGWNTLPYTGPGEFYLEYGDFDISITAAAKDIVVCSGELVNPTEVYTPEQVKRWAEAAKSEKTVVIRSKDEVTDPASRPSGKSELTWHFKLKNARDASWGASSAFVIDAAKMDLPSGKKSIAISAYPVESDTLSNGSGWRRSTEFVKKSIEYNSSKWYEFPYPAATAVAGTPGGMEYPGIVFCGARSSGRGLFGVHDHEFGHTWFPMIVGSNERLYGWMDEGFNTFINTLSTDNVNNGEFKGRVQDMHAIGNAFTRPTLEPILSNGPDNLKEMNNGTLLYSKPSAGLVLLREQILGKERFDYAFQTYIKRWAFKHPTPDDFFRTIENAAGENLQWFWRGWFVNNWRLDVSVRGVKYVDSTDFSKGSFITLDNLEKMAMPVILEIKTKSGKTDRIKLPVEIWERNVTWVFKYPSTEEIISVTYDPDKVLPDFNAANNVWTKGN
;
A
#
# COMPACT_ATOMS: atom_id res chain seq x y z
N MET A 1 -64.51 -14.78 -4.22
CA MET A 1 -65.30 -14.54 -2.99
C MET A 1 -64.37 -14.17 -1.85
N LYS A 2 -64.67 -13.03 -1.23
CA LYS A 2 -64.15 -12.47 0.04
C LYS A 2 -62.66 -12.07 0.11
N PHE A 3 -62.45 -10.76 -0.03
CA PHE A 3 -61.35 -9.98 0.53
C PHE A 3 -61.58 -9.69 2.02
N PRO A 4 -60.57 -9.46 2.83
CA PRO A 4 -60.69 -8.51 3.91
C PRO A 4 -59.65 -7.37 3.79
N ILE A 5 -60.15 -6.18 3.76
CA ILE A 5 -60.01 -4.95 4.54
C ILE A 5 -58.60 -4.65 5.08
N ILE A 6 -58.02 -3.61 4.48
CA ILE A 6 -56.86 -2.83 4.95
C ILE A 6 -57.35 -1.83 5.97
N ALA A 7 -56.77 -1.81 7.17
CA ALA A 7 -56.95 -0.80 8.17
C ALA A 7 -55.75 0.21 8.12
N THR A 8 -56.05 1.43 7.72
CA THR A 8 -55.13 2.55 7.71
C THR A 8 -55.13 3.21 9.10
N PHE A 9 -53.99 3.24 9.77
CA PHE A 9 -53.84 4.09 10.98
C PHE A 9 -53.21 5.42 10.58
N ALA A 10 -53.98 6.48 10.72
CA ALA A 10 -53.48 7.84 10.62
C ALA A 10 -52.95 8.30 11.99
N PHE A 11 -51.70 8.74 12.04
CA PHE A 11 -51.10 9.42 13.19
C PHE A 11 -51.32 10.91 13.02
N VAL A 12 -52.10 11.49 13.92
CA VAL A 12 -52.28 12.96 14.07
C VAL A 12 -51.19 13.46 15.00
N ALA A 13 -50.32 14.32 14.49
CA ALA A 13 -49.37 15.09 15.30
C ALA A 13 -50.06 16.33 15.90
N GLY A 14 -50.25 16.32 17.20
CA GLY A 14 -50.72 17.49 17.95
C GLY A 14 -49.57 18.42 18.30
N ILE A 15 -49.63 19.65 17.78
CA ILE A 15 -48.75 20.74 18.18
C ILE A 15 -49.43 21.46 19.39
N SER A 16 -48.77 21.36 20.56
CA SER A 16 -49.18 22.13 21.75
C SER A 16 -48.42 23.45 21.80
N ALA A 17 -49.14 24.55 21.59
CA ALA A 17 -48.63 25.88 21.84
C ALA A 17 -48.64 26.19 23.36
N ILE A 18 -47.51 26.60 23.90
CA ILE A 18 -47.41 27.06 25.29
C ILE A 18 -47.66 28.58 25.30
N ASN A 19 -48.81 28.96 25.87
CA ASN A 19 -49.11 30.36 26.15
C ASN A 19 -48.41 30.83 27.45
N ALA A 20 -47.70 31.92 27.37
CA ALA A 20 -47.16 32.61 28.52
C ALA A 20 -48.30 33.36 29.26
N GLN A 21 -48.56 33.01 30.49
CA GLN A 21 -49.43 33.77 31.38
C GLN A 21 -48.60 34.72 32.26
N THR A 22 -49.03 35.99 32.25
CA THR A 22 -48.56 37.05 33.11
C THR A 22 -49.10 36.89 34.55
N THR A 23 -48.21 37.03 35.54
CA THR A 23 -48.55 37.04 36.96
C THR A 23 -48.94 38.46 37.43
N PRO A 24 -49.96 38.60 38.31
CA PRO A 24 -50.22 39.84 39.00
C PRO A 24 -49.39 39.98 40.29
N PRO A 25 -49.24 41.19 40.86
CA PRO A 25 -48.35 41.45 41.98
C PRO A 25 -48.96 41.07 43.35
N ALA A 26 -48.15 40.42 44.18
CA ALA A 26 -48.52 40.14 45.57
C ALA A 26 -47.83 41.11 46.52
N THR A 27 -48.64 41.84 47.27
CA THR A 27 -48.29 42.61 48.47
C THR A 27 -48.24 41.68 49.68
N GLY A 28 -47.19 41.75 50.48
CA GLY A 28 -47.16 41.09 51.79
C GLY A 28 -45.76 40.97 52.35
N ALA A 29 -45.41 41.89 53.26
CA ALA A 29 -44.15 41.84 54.03
C ALA A 29 -44.19 40.76 55.11
N ALA A 30 -43.16 39.97 55.26
CA ALA A 30 -42.87 39.10 56.42
C ALA A 30 -41.39 39.18 56.79
N PRO A 31 -40.98 38.92 58.03
CA PRO A 31 -39.84 39.55 58.68
C PRO A 31 -38.50 38.85 58.34
N ALA A 32 -37.42 39.63 58.50
CA ALA A 32 -36.04 39.25 58.27
C ALA A 32 -35.61 38.02 59.07
N ALA A 33 -35.26 36.95 58.38
CA ALA A 33 -34.50 35.83 58.91
C ALA A 33 -33.00 36.07 58.74
N ALA A 34 -32.28 35.92 59.82
CA ALA A 34 -30.87 36.22 59.97
C ALA A 34 -29.96 35.44 58.92
N ASN A 35 -28.99 36.18 58.42
CA ASN A 35 -27.92 35.68 57.52
C ASN A 35 -27.16 34.50 58.12
N ALA A 36 -27.45 33.29 57.65
CA ALA A 36 -26.71 32.08 57.91
C ALA A 36 -25.89 31.58 56.64
N ASN A 37 -25.38 32.51 55.84
CA ASN A 37 -24.63 32.16 54.62
C ASN A 37 -23.30 32.89 54.45
N ALA A 38 -22.62 33.25 55.55
CA ALA A 38 -21.36 33.98 55.50
C ALA A 38 -20.10 33.12 55.25
N ASN A 39 -20.22 31.78 55.01
CA ASN A 39 -19.06 30.89 54.82
C ASN A 39 -19.25 29.85 53.72
N ARG A 40 -19.97 30.14 52.65
CA ARG A 40 -19.78 29.34 51.41
C ARG A 40 -18.63 29.96 50.63
N PRO A 41 -17.56 29.18 50.33
CA PRO A 41 -16.55 29.68 49.39
C PRO A 41 -17.27 30.03 48.09
N GLN A 42 -17.13 31.30 47.67
CA GLN A 42 -17.61 31.73 46.34
C GLN A 42 -17.00 30.79 45.33
N ARG A 43 -17.81 29.96 44.68
CA ARG A 43 -17.37 29.26 43.45
C ARG A 43 -16.95 30.37 42.51
N ARG A 44 -15.63 30.47 42.28
CA ARG A 44 -15.09 31.27 41.18
C ARG A 44 -15.84 30.84 39.92
N PRO A 45 -16.30 31.79 39.09
CA PRO A 45 -16.84 31.42 37.77
C PRO A 45 -15.78 30.56 37.09
N MET A 46 -16.12 29.32 36.73
CA MET A 46 -15.31 28.52 35.83
C MET A 46 -15.54 29.03 34.41
N GLY A 47 -15.19 30.28 34.17
CA GLY A 47 -15.00 30.83 32.84
C GLY A 47 -13.55 30.58 32.48
N GLU A 48 -13.32 29.96 31.33
CA GLU A 48 -12.04 29.92 30.70
C GLU A 48 -11.46 31.34 30.67
N GLN A 49 -10.40 31.61 31.40
CA GLN A 49 -9.72 32.88 31.32
C GLN A 49 -9.00 32.89 29.98
N VAL A 50 -9.58 33.56 28.99
CA VAL A 50 -8.93 33.83 27.72
C VAL A 50 -7.66 34.62 28.03
N ASP A 51 -6.50 34.05 27.80
CA ASP A 51 -5.22 34.75 27.87
C ASP A 51 -5.20 35.83 26.77
N PRO A 52 -5.24 37.14 27.12
CA PRO A 52 -5.27 38.21 26.11
C PRO A 52 -4.01 38.25 25.25
N ASN A 53 -2.92 37.56 25.64
CA ASN A 53 -1.66 37.48 24.92
C ASN A 53 -1.54 36.18 24.16
N ALA A 54 -2.56 35.31 24.10
CA ALA A 54 -2.51 34.09 23.32
C ALA A 54 -2.40 34.44 21.82
N PRO A 55 -1.50 33.79 21.08
CA PRO A 55 -1.41 33.99 19.65
C PRO A 55 -2.65 33.49 18.92
N ALA A 56 -2.93 34.05 17.75
CA ALA A 56 -3.97 33.52 16.89
C ALA A 56 -3.66 32.09 16.50
N THR A 57 -4.61 31.18 16.64
CA THR A 57 -4.47 29.77 16.31
C THR A 57 -5.56 29.30 15.37
N LYS A 58 -5.24 28.30 14.52
CA LYS A 58 -6.20 27.53 13.72
C LYS A 58 -6.56 26.21 14.40
N TYR A 59 -5.94 25.89 15.53
CA TYR A 59 -6.21 24.68 16.27
C TYR A 59 -7.62 24.72 16.86
N SER A 60 -8.33 23.61 16.68
CA SER A 60 -9.64 23.38 17.28
C SER A 60 -9.64 21.97 17.88
N TYR A 61 -9.64 21.87 19.18
CA TYR A 61 -9.72 20.58 19.87
C TYR A 61 -11.04 19.86 19.57
N TYR A 62 -12.12 20.58 19.30
CA TYR A 62 -13.37 19.98 18.84
C TYR A 62 -13.19 19.25 17.52
N ASP A 63 -12.45 19.84 16.57
CA ASP A 63 -12.19 19.20 15.29
C ASP A 63 -11.17 18.06 15.42
N ALA A 64 -10.10 18.25 16.19
CA ALA A 64 -9.03 17.28 16.34
C ALA A 64 -9.49 16.00 17.04
N PHE A 65 -10.22 16.14 18.15
CA PHE A 65 -10.67 15.02 18.99
C PHE A 65 -12.17 14.71 18.85
N ALA A 66 -12.87 15.30 17.88
CA ALA A 66 -14.26 14.96 17.61
C ALA A 66 -14.40 13.43 17.42
N PRO A 67 -15.42 12.80 18.04
CA PRO A 67 -15.66 11.40 17.81
C PRO A 67 -16.08 11.18 16.36
N PHE A 68 -15.59 10.10 15.75
CA PHE A 68 -16.01 9.56 14.46
C PHE A 68 -15.69 10.38 13.21
N PHE A 69 -14.86 9.81 12.40
CA PHE A 69 -14.72 10.11 10.99
C PHE A 69 -14.91 8.84 10.11
N TYR A 70 -15.00 7.67 10.73
CA TYR A 70 -15.40 6.39 10.13
C TYR A 70 -16.33 5.65 11.09
N THR A 71 -17.09 4.68 10.60
CA THR A 71 -17.99 3.90 11.45
C THR A 71 -17.21 3.07 12.47
N LYS A 72 -17.61 3.08 13.73
CA LYS A 72 -17.07 2.22 14.78
C LYS A 72 -17.77 0.87 14.89
N ASN A 73 -18.94 0.72 14.28
CA ASN A 73 -19.70 -0.51 14.36
C ASN A 73 -19.06 -1.56 13.47
N GLY A 74 -18.71 -2.69 14.06
CA GLY A 74 -18.38 -3.90 13.32
C GLY A 74 -19.64 -4.57 12.79
N GLY A 75 -19.44 -5.46 11.82
CA GLY A 75 -20.49 -6.30 11.25
C GLY A 75 -20.09 -7.76 11.22
N GLU A 76 -20.96 -8.59 10.62
CA GLU A 76 -20.68 -10.02 10.50
C GLU A 76 -19.59 -10.32 9.45
N TYR A 77 -19.34 -9.41 8.50
CA TYR A 77 -18.31 -9.55 7.48
C TYR A 77 -16.97 -8.95 7.91
N ARG A 78 -16.99 -7.82 8.63
CA ARG A 78 -15.81 -7.10 9.12
C ARG A 78 -16.04 -6.71 10.56
N ALA A 79 -15.20 -7.22 11.46
CA ALA A 79 -15.38 -7.02 12.91
C ALA A 79 -14.93 -5.61 13.34
N ALA A 80 -15.46 -5.15 14.48
CA ALA A 80 -15.05 -3.88 15.10
C ALA A 80 -13.57 -3.84 15.50
N THR A 81 -12.96 -5.00 15.70
CA THR A 81 -11.53 -5.19 16.00
C THR A 81 -10.62 -5.01 14.77
N GLY A 82 -11.19 -4.84 13.58
CA GLY A 82 -10.46 -4.73 12.32
C GLY A 82 -10.06 -6.08 11.72
N GLU A 83 -10.54 -7.20 12.24
CA GLU A 83 -10.33 -8.53 11.65
C GLU A 83 -11.49 -8.94 10.73
N PRO A 84 -11.28 -9.92 9.82
CA PRO A 84 -12.38 -10.52 9.08
C PRO A 84 -13.43 -11.06 10.04
N GLY A 85 -14.70 -10.73 9.78
CA GLY A 85 -15.82 -11.19 10.61
C GLY A 85 -16.17 -12.65 10.36
N PRO A 86 -17.06 -13.23 11.18
CA PRO A 86 -17.42 -14.66 11.09
C PRO A 86 -18.12 -15.06 9.79
N LYS A 87 -18.68 -14.11 9.05
CA LYS A 87 -19.30 -14.32 7.73
C LYS A 87 -18.49 -13.70 6.58
N TYR A 88 -17.22 -13.33 6.83
CA TYR A 88 -16.36 -12.85 5.76
C TYR A 88 -16.21 -13.89 4.67
N TRP A 89 -16.36 -13.49 3.44
CA TRP A 89 -16.19 -14.31 2.26
C TRP A 89 -15.31 -13.61 1.24
N GLN A 90 -14.74 -14.38 0.36
CA GLN A 90 -13.91 -13.92 -0.74
C GLN A 90 -14.01 -14.94 -1.85
N ASN A 91 -14.18 -14.49 -3.07
CA ASN A 91 -14.21 -15.36 -4.24
C ASN A 91 -12.82 -15.86 -4.58
N ARG A 92 -12.72 -16.80 -5.51
CA ARG A 92 -11.46 -17.40 -5.92
C ARG A 92 -11.43 -17.56 -7.44
N ALA A 93 -10.27 -17.25 -8.02
CA ALA A 93 -10.01 -17.35 -9.45
C ALA A 93 -8.76 -18.21 -9.70
N ASP A 94 -8.93 -19.47 -10.10
CA ASP A 94 -7.85 -20.38 -10.47
C ASP A 94 -7.65 -20.39 -11.98
N TYR A 95 -6.39 -20.26 -12.43
CA TYR A 95 -6.06 -20.08 -13.83
C TYR A 95 -5.19 -21.21 -14.37
N GLN A 96 -5.56 -21.75 -15.54
CA GLN A 96 -4.72 -22.52 -16.42
C GLN A 96 -4.42 -21.67 -17.64
N LEU A 97 -3.18 -21.23 -17.78
CA LEU A 97 -2.76 -20.27 -18.81
C LEU A 97 -1.77 -20.92 -19.75
N ALA A 98 -2.01 -20.83 -21.05
CA ALA A 98 -1.07 -21.22 -22.06
C ALA A 98 -0.83 -20.06 -23.01
N ALA A 99 0.43 -19.67 -23.22
CA ALA A 99 0.78 -18.62 -24.16
C ALA A 99 1.91 -19.03 -25.08
N LYS A 100 1.91 -18.46 -26.28
CA LYS A 100 2.97 -18.57 -27.25
C LYS A 100 3.46 -17.17 -27.62
N LEU A 101 4.77 -16.96 -27.52
CA LEU A 101 5.46 -15.76 -27.97
C LEU A 101 5.95 -15.93 -29.41
N ASN A 102 5.58 -15.00 -30.27
CA ASN A 102 6.26 -14.78 -31.53
C ASN A 102 7.19 -13.57 -31.37
N ASP A 103 8.50 -13.83 -31.25
CA ASP A 103 9.51 -12.80 -30.99
C ASP A 103 9.83 -11.91 -32.20
N GLU A 104 9.42 -12.31 -33.41
CA GLU A 104 9.54 -11.50 -34.62
C GLU A 104 8.46 -10.40 -34.68
N THR A 105 7.20 -10.78 -34.46
CA THR A 105 6.05 -9.89 -34.50
C THR A 105 5.69 -9.27 -33.16
N ASN A 106 6.33 -9.68 -32.06
CA ASN A 106 6.05 -9.33 -30.68
C ASN A 106 4.61 -9.72 -30.23
N GLU A 107 3.98 -10.67 -30.93
CA GLU A 107 2.62 -11.11 -30.63
C GLU A 107 2.64 -12.23 -29.60
N ILE A 108 1.75 -12.10 -28.63
CA ILE A 108 1.41 -13.14 -27.67
C ILE A 108 0.02 -13.70 -28.01
N THR A 109 -0.05 -15.01 -28.27
CA THR A 109 -1.31 -15.73 -28.44
C THR A 109 -1.55 -16.55 -27.18
N GLY A 110 -2.73 -16.41 -26.57
CA GLY A 110 -3.05 -17.06 -25.30
C GLY A 110 -4.34 -17.85 -25.31
N THR A 111 -4.36 -18.87 -24.48
CA THR A 111 -5.57 -19.60 -24.06
C THR A 111 -5.61 -19.63 -22.54
N GLU A 112 -6.72 -19.23 -22.01
CA GLU A 112 -7.01 -19.22 -20.57
C GLU A 112 -8.16 -20.20 -20.28
N VAL A 113 -8.01 -21.01 -19.24
CA VAL A 113 -9.13 -21.72 -18.58
C VAL A 113 -9.19 -21.25 -17.15
N LEU A 114 -10.14 -20.37 -16.88
CA LEU A 114 -10.43 -19.83 -15.56
C LEU A 114 -11.45 -20.72 -14.85
N THR A 115 -11.18 -21.14 -13.62
CA THR A 115 -12.16 -21.69 -12.68
C THR A 115 -12.50 -20.59 -11.67
N TYR A 116 -13.70 -20.04 -11.76
CA TYR A 116 -14.18 -19.03 -10.82
C TYR A 116 -15.14 -19.63 -9.81
N THR A 117 -14.83 -19.48 -8.53
CA THR A 117 -15.63 -19.95 -7.40
C THR A 117 -16.30 -18.77 -6.71
N ASN A 118 -17.63 -18.76 -6.73
CA ASN A 118 -18.45 -17.75 -6.07
C ASN A 118 -18.74 -18.14 -4.62
N ASN A 119 -17.94 -17.65 -3.69
CA ASN A 119 -18.14 -17.86 -2.25
C ASN A 119 -19.09 -16.83 -1.64
N SER A 120 -19.53 -15.82 -2.41
CA SER A 120 -20.46 -14.81 -1.93
C SER A 120 -21.86 -15.40 -1.65
N PRO A 121 -22.68 -14.75 -0.83
CA PRO A 121 -24.06 -15.16 -0.60
C PRO A 121 -25.00 -14.83 -1.76
N LEU A 122 -24.51 -14.23 -2.83
CA LEU A 122 -25.31 -13.78 -3.97
C LEU A 122 -25.06 -14.65 -5.20
N LYS A 123 -26.10 -14.87 -5.99
CA LYS A 123 -25.97 -15.48 -7.31
C LYS A 123 -25.51 -14.45 -8.34
N MET A 124 -24.87 -14.92 -9.42
CA MET A 124 -24.33 -14.07 -10.48
C MET A 124 -24.89 -14.52 -11.84
N ASP A 125 -25.44 -13.59 -12.61
CA ASP A 125 -25.93 -13.79 -13.97
C ASP A 125 -24.92 -13.29 -15.04
N PHE A 126 -23.91 -12.55 -14.62
CA PHE A 126 -22.75 -12.11 -15.42
C PHE A 126 -21.48 -12.05 -14.58
N LEU A 127 -20.34 -12.00 -15.26
CA LEU A 127 -19.01 -11.77 -14.66
C LEU A 127 -18.38 -10.55 -15.30
N TRP A 128 -17.50 -9.88 -14.55
CA TRP A 128 -16.64 -8.82 -15.07
C TRP A 128 -15.17 -9.25 -15.09
N MET A 129 -14.50 -8.93 -16.19
CA MET A 129 -13.08 -9.17 -16.39
C MET A 129 -12.36 -7.88 -16.77
N GLN A 130 -11.11 -7.77 -16.38
CA GLN A 130 -10.20 -6.69 -16.77
C GLN A 130 -9.47 -7.07 -18.05
N LEU A 131 -9.38 -6.13 -18.97
CA LEU A 131 -8.67 -6.23 -20.24
C LEU A 131 -7.61 -5.12 -20.32
N ASP A 132 -6.62 -5.16 -19.45
CA ASP A 132 -5.70 -4.03 -19.23
C ASP A 132 -4.86 -3.67 -20.45
N GLN A 133 -4.55 -4.65 -21.33
CA GLN A 133 -3.87 -4.36 -22.61
C GLN A 133 -4.65 -3.40 -23.52
N ASN A 134 -5.96 -3.26 -23.30
CA ASN A 134 -6.76 -2.28 -24.04
C ASN A 134 -6.38 -0.81 -23.73
N LEU A 135 -5.58 -0.56 -22.66
CA LEU A 135 -4.94 0.74 -22.44
C LEU A 135 -4.17 1.22 -23.69
N PHE A 136 -3.56 0.28 -24.43
CA PHE A 136 -2.78 0.59 -25.62
C PHE A 136 -3.60 0.86 -26.88
N LYS A 137 -4.94 0.84 -26.83
CA LYS A 137 -5.78 1.34 -27.92
C LYS A 137 -5.74 2.87 -27.97
N LEU A 138 -5.69 3.44 -29.15
CA LEU A 138 -5.70 4.90 -29.33
C LEU A 138 -6.98 5.56 -28.80
N ASP A 139 -8.11 4.83 -28.85
CA ASP A 139 -9.42 5.29 -28.37
C ASP A 139 -9.71 4.90 -26.92
N SER A 140 -8.74 4.32 -26.19
CA SER A 140 -8.90 3.96 -24.78
C SER A 140 -9.06 5.23 -23.92
N ARG A 141 -9.81 5.09 -22.82
CA ARG A 141 -9.95 6.18 -21.82
C ARG A 141 -8.59 6.64 -21.32
N GLY A 142 -7.71 5.68 -20.97
CA GLY A 142 -6.36 5.97 -20.50
C GLY A 142 -5.53 6.77 -21.51
N SER A 143 -5.60 6.45 -22.81
CA SER A 143 -4.92 7.21 -23.85
C SER A 143 -5.50 8.61 -24.06
N ILE A 144 -6.84 8.74 -24.00
CA ILE A 144 -7.52 10.02 -24.25
C ILE A 144 -7.32 11.03 -23.11
N ILE A 145 -7.27 10.58 -21.85
CA ILE A 145 -7.13 11.47 -20.69
C ILE A 145 -5.70 11.95 -20.44
N VAL A 146 -4.70 11.41 -21.16
CA VAL A 146 -3.31 11.84 -21.01
C VAL A 146 -3.18 13.32 -21.39
N PRO A 147 -2.60 14.17 -20.52
CA PRO A 147 -2.36 15.58 -20.84
C PRO A 147 -1.42 15.73 -22.03
N THR A 148 -1.53 16.83 -22.77
CA THR A 148 -0.61 17.15 -23.88
C THR A 148 0.86 17.21 -23.48
N THR A 149 1.14 17.45 -22.21
CA THR A 149 2.47 17.40 -21.60
C THR A 149 2.99 15.97 -21.37
N GLY A 150 2.16 14.96 -21.65
CA GLY A 150 2.44 13.56 -21.36
C GLY A 150 2.16 13.18 -19.90
N SER A 151 2.19 11.90 -19.64
CA SER A 151 2.08 11.29 -18.31
C SER A 151 3.20 10.27 -18.13
N ARG A 152 3.50 9.91 -16.90
CA ARG A 152 4.42 8.82 -16.56
C ARG A 152 4.07 7.53 -17.32
N ASN A 153 2.77 7.21 -17.40
CA ASN A 153 2.27 5.94 -17.92
C ASN A 153 1.90 5.93 -19.39
N ALA A 154 1.78 7.10 -20.05
CA ALA A 154 1.35 7.19 -21.44
C ALA A 154 1.68 8.55 -22.08
N GLY A 155 1.40 8.70 -23.39
CA GLY A 155 1.45 9.99 -24.07
C GLY A 155 2.85 10.52 -24.36
N ARG A 156 3.86 9.64 -24.40
CA ARG A 156 5.26 10.03 -24.71
C ARG A 156 5.53 10.06 -26.22
N GLY A 157 4.51 10.21 -27.07
CA GLY A 157 4.64 10.30 -28.50
C GLY A 157 4.87 8.95 -29.22
N GLN A 158 4.70 7.82 -28.55
CA GLN A 158 4.72 6.52 -29.18
C GLN A 158 3.41 6.29 -29.92
N ALA A 159 3.50 6.15 -31.24
CA ALA A 159 2.38 5.70 -32.08
C ALA A 159 2.27 4.17 -31.94
N PHE A 160 1.43 3.71 -31.05
CA PHE A 160 1.17 2.29 -30.83
C PHE A 160 -0.32 2.09 -30.59
N ASP A 161 -0.95 1.33 -31.47
CA ASP A 161 -2.37 0.98 -31.39
C ASP A 161 -2.49 -0.53 -31.31
N ALA A 162 -2.78 -1.02 -30.11
CA ALA A 162 -2.88 -2.44 -29.81
C ALA A 162 -4.04 -2.70 -28.84
N GLY A 163 -3.99 -3.78 -28.11
CA GLY A 163 -5.00 -4.22 -27.17
C GLY A 163 -5.38 -5.68 -27.43
N TYR A 164 -6.22 -6.23 -26.56
CA TYR A 164 -6.68 -7.59 -26.73
C TYR A 164 -7.53 -7.77 -27.99
N LYS A 165 -7.24 -8.87 -28.71
CA LYS A 165 -8.13 -9.45 -29.72
C LYS A 165 -8.74 -10.71 -29.11
N ILE A 166 -9.94 -10.58 -28.53
CA ILE A 166 -10.67 -11.71 -27.95
C ILE A 166 -11.29 -12.54 -29.09
N LYS A 167 -10.82 -13.79 -29.22
CA LYS A 167 -11.25 -14.68 -30.29
C LYS A 167 -12.49 -15.47 -29.92
N SER A 168 -12.57 -15.96 -28.68
CA SER A 168 -13.73 -16.70 -28.18
C SER A 168 -13.82 -16.64 -26.66
N VAL A 169 -15.04 -16.67 -26.14
CA VAL A 169 -15.35 -16.84 -24.71
C VAL A 169 -16.39 -17.95 -24.58
N LYS A 170 -16.07 -19.01 -23.84
CA LYS A 170 -16.93 -20.19 -23.70
C LYS A 170 -17.05 -20.64 -22.25
N VAL A 171 -18.26 -21.02 -21.84
CA VAL A 171 -18.47 -21.76 -20.59
C VAL A 171 -18.22 -23.23 -20.83
N LEU A 172 -17.40 -23.85 -19.98
CA LEU A 172 -17.13 -25.27 -19.98
C LEU A 172 -18.06 -26.00 -19.01
N SER A 173 -18.67 -27.11 -19.44
CA SER A 173 -19.62 -27.90 -18.65
C SER A 173 -19.55 -29.39 -18.99
N GLY A 174 -20.35 -30.21 -18.30
CA GLY A 174 -20.40 -31.67 -18.47
C GLY A 174 -19.26 -32.41 -17.76
N PRO A 175 -19.26 -33.74 -17.81
CA PRO A 175 -18.19 -34.55 -17.27
C PRO A 175 -16.87 -34.17 -17.90
N GLN A 176 -15.83 -33.92 -17.07
CA GLN A 176 -14.49 -33.53 -17.52
C GLN A 176 -14.43 -32.21 -18.31
N ASN A 177 -15.48 -31.35 -18.20
CA ASN A 177 -15.55 -30.03 -18.90
C ASN A 177 -15.43 -30.14 -20.43
N ASN A 178 -15.99 -31.18 -21.02
CA ASN A 178 -15.89 -31.48 -22.45
C ASN A 178 -16.95 -30.80 -23.34
N ILE A 179 -17.91 -30.09 -22.74
CA ILE A 179 -18.95 -29.32 -23.44
C ILE A 179 -18.56 -27.82 -23.35
N ALA A 180 -18.26 -27.23 -24.48
CA ALA A 180 -17.89 -25.81 -24.58
C ALA A 180 -19.02 -25.03 -25.28
N THR A 181 -19.65 -24.10 -24.55
CA THR A 181 -20.77 -23.28 -25.05
C THR A 181 -20.32 -21.85 -25.20
N ASP A 182 -20.45 -21.27 -26.38
CA ASP A 182 -20.19 -19.85 -26.64
C ASP A 182 -21.11 -18.98 -25.80
N VAL A 183 -20.59 -17.91 -25.25
CA VAL A 183 -21.35 -16.96 -24.45
C VAL A 183 -21.27 -15.56 -25.01
N LYS A 184 -22.32 -14.78 -24.81
CA LYS A 184 -22.32 -13.38 -25.16
C LYS A 184 -21.38 -12.62 -24.21
N PHE A 185 -20.59 -11.70 -24.76
CA PHE A 185 -19.79 -10.76 -23.99
C PHE A 185 -19.83 -9.36 -24.62
N LEU A 186 -19.56 -8.35 -23.81
CA LEU A 186 -19.41 -6.96 -24.25
C LEU A 186 -18.07 -6.44 -23.74
N ILE A 187 -17.33 -5.74 -24.60
CA ILE A 187 -16.09 -5.07 -24.23
C ILE A 187 -16.38 -3.58 -24.13
N GLU A 188 -16.04 -3.01 -22.98
CA GLU A 188 -16.14 -1.60 -22.70
C GLU A 188 -14.77 -1.11 -22.20
N ASP A 189 -13.98 -0.52 -23.10
CA ASP A 189 -12.64 -0.04 -22.82
C ASP A 189 -11.74 -1.17 -22.27
N THR A 190 -11.22 -1.04 -21.07
CA THR A 190 -10.36 -2.03 -20.40
C THR A 190 -11.14 -3.08 -19.59
N ARG A 191 -12.42 -3.31 -19.89
CA ARG A 191 -13.28 -4.29 -19.18
C ARG A 191 -14.09 -5.12 -20.15
N MET A 192 -14.42 -6.32 -19.73
CA MET A 192 -15.31 -7.24 -20.45
C MET A 192 -16.39 -7.76 -19.51
N GLN A 193 -17.65 -7.60 -19.89
CA GLN A 193 -18.80 -8.24 -19.25
C GLN A 193 -19.12 -9.54 -19.98
N VAL A 194 -19.15 -10.65 -19.25
CA VAL A 194 -19.48 -11.98 -19.75
C VAL A 194 -20.84 -12.40 -19.22
N PHE A 195 -21.84 -12.61 -20.09
CA PHE A 195 -23.20 -13.01 -19.72
C PHE A 195 -23.26 -14.53 -19.58
N LEU A 196 -23.68 -15.00 -18.42
CA LEU A 196 -23.77 -16.43 -18.16
C LEU A 196 -25.05 -17.03 -18.74
N PRO A 197 -25.01 -18.20 -19.41
CA PRO A 197 -26.19 -18.85 -19.94
C PRO A 197 -27.10 -19.40 -18.83
N LYS A 198 -26.54 -19.57 -17.62
CA LYS A 198 -27.23 -19.94 -16.38
C LYS A 198 -26.55 -19.23 -15.23
N GLU A 199 -27.33 -18.70 -14.28
CA GLU A 199 -26.81 -18.07 -13.06
C GLU A 199 -25.80 -18.98 -12.36
N LEU A 200 -24.65 -18.41 -11.97
CA LEU A 200 -23.71 -19.03 -11.04
C LEU A 200 -24.28 -18.97 -9.63
N GLY A 201 -24.44 -20.11 -8.98
CA GLY A 201 -24.96 -20.20 -7.61
C GLY A 201 -24.05 -19.46 -6.62
N ALA A 202 -24.60 -19.22 -5.42
CA ALA A 202 -23.90 -18.67 -4.27
C ALA A 202 -23.14 -19.76 -3.48
N ASN A 203 -22.34 -19.33 -2.48
CA ASN A 203 -21.78 -20.15 -1.41
C ASN A 203 -20.93 -21.35 -1.91
N GLY A 204 -19.98 -21.09 -2.77
CA GLY A 204 -19.00 -22.08 -3.24
C GLY A 204 -19.34 -22.72 -4.60
N ALA A 205 -20.36 -22.24 -5.30
CA ALA A 205 -20.60 -22.68 -6.67
C ALA A 205 -19.47 -22.19 -7.60
N ALA A 206 -19.07 -23.04 -8.53
CA ALA A 206 -17.99 -22.75 -9.46
C ALA A 206 -18.42 -22.93 -10.91
N LEU A 207 -17.79 -22.19 -11.80
CA LEU A 207 -17.87 -22.37 -13.24
C LEU A 207 -16.49 -22.31 -13.88
N LYS A 208 -16.38 -22.81 -15.10
CA LYS A 208 -15.16 -22.66 -15.91
C LYS A 208 -15.42 -21.86 -17.17
N LEU A 209 -14.57 -20.87 -17.40
CA LEU A 209 -14.51 -20.13 -18.66
C LEU A 209 -13.26 -20.50 -19.43
N LYS A 210 -13.40 -20.70 -20.74
CA LYS A 210 -12.27 -20.77 -21.67
C LYS A 210 -12.28 -19.51 -22.54
N ILE A 211 -11.14 -18.81 -22.56
CA ILE A 211 -10.94 -17.59 -23.38
C ILE A 211 -9.75 -17.79 -24.29
N GLU A 212 -9.90 -17.48 -25.57
CA GLU A 212 -8.83 -17.45 -26.56
C GLU A 212 -8.60 -16.00 -26.99
N TYR A 213 -7.34 -15.56 -26.96
CA TYR A 213 -6.99 -14.16 -27.19
C TYR A 213 -5.62 -14.02 -27.84
N SER A 214 -5.32 -12.84 -28.39
CA SER A 214 -3.96 -12.39 -28.68
C SER A 214 -3.83 -10.89 -28.42
N PHE A 215 -2.59 -10.43 -28.31
CA PHE A 215 -2.22 -9.02 -28.31
C PHE A 215 -0.76 -8.87 -28.74
N VAL A 216 -0.37 -7.64 -29.09
CA VAL A 216 1.01 -7.29 -29.45
C VAL A 216 1.63 -6.51 -28.28
N SER A 217 2.81 -6.95 -27.82
CA SER A 217 3.58 -6.21 -26.81
C SER A 217 4.18 -4.96 -27.45
N PRO A 218 4.16 -3.79 -26.75
CA PRO A 218 4.87 -2.61 -27.23
C PRO A 218 6.35 -2.91 -27.41
N ASP A 219 6.95 -2.42 -28.50
CA ASP A 219 8.36 -2.59 -28.83
C ASP A 219 9.28 -1.58 -28.10
N TYR A 220 8.74 -0.91 -27.12
CA TYR A 220 9.37 0.03 -26.20
C TYR A 220 9.00 -0.30 -24.75
N GLY A 221 9.59 0.40 -23.78
CA GLY A 221 9.18 0.30 -22.39
C GLY A 221 7.94 1.11 -22.08
N SER A 222 6.97 0.49 -21.45
CA SER A 222 5.92 1.16 -20.66
C SER A 222 6.21 0.97 -19.17
N ASP A 223 5.41 1.55 -18.29
CA ASP A 223 5.66 1.44 -16.85
C ASP A 223 5.58 -0.01 -16.32
N ARG A 224 4.74 -0.84 -16.95
CA ARG A 224 4.43 -2.18 -16.47
C ARG A 224 5.11 -3.29 -17.26
N MET A 225 5.37 -3.08 -18.55
CA MET A 225 5.87 -4.10 -19.46
C MET A 225 6.58 -3.48 -20.66
N GLY A 226 7.11 -4.32 -21.53
CA GLY A 226 7.67 -3.88 -22.81
C GLY A 226 8.86 -4.69 -23.26
N ILE A 227 9.60 -4.14 -24.25
CA ILE A 227 10.71 -4.80 -24.88
C ILE A 227 11.97 -3.95 -24.73
N LEU A 228 13.00 -4.53 -24.09
CA LEU A 228 14.35 -3.97 -24.06
C LEU A 228 15.18 -4.61 -25.18
N LYS A 229 15.71 -3.78 -26.07
CA LYS A 229 16.66 -4.21 -27.10
C LYS A 229 18.08 -4.24 -26.52
N THR A 230 18.72 -5.39 -26.56
CA THR A 230 20.09 -5.61 -26.06
C THR A 230 21.02 -6.08 -27.19
N LYS A 231 22.31 -6.19 -26.91
CA LYS A 231 23.29 -6.68 -27.87
C LYS A 231 23.01 -8.11 -28.36
N ASN A 232 22.46 -8.96 -27.46
CA ASN A 232 22.28 -10.39 -27.72
C ASN A 232 20.81 -10.80 -27.92
N GLY A 233 19.92 -9.84 -28.14
CA GLY A 233 18.49 -10.11 -28.41
C GLY A 233 17.56 -9.17 -27.66
N LYS A 234 16.26 -9.40 -27.84
CA LYS A 234 15.19 -8.68 -27.14
C LYS A 234 14.97 -9.31 -25.76
N ILE A 235 14.73 -8.50 -24.75
CA ILE A 235 14.16 -8.93 -23.47
C ILE A 235 12.68 -8.50 -23.45
N PHE A 236 11.81 -9.47 -23.38
CA PHE A 236 10.39 -9.28 -23.18
C PHE A 236 10.10 -9.33 -21.68
N THR A 237 9.48 -8.27 -21.14
CA THR A 237 8.84 -8.25 -19.83
C THR A 237 7.36 -8.19 -20.07
N ILE A 238 6.62 -9.24 -19.71
CA ILE A 238 5.22 -9.44 -20.10
C ILE A 238 4.35 -9.50 -18.85
N ALA A 239 3.42 -8.56 -18.79
CA ALA A 239 2.49 -8.38 -17.68
C ALA A 239 1.10 -8.02 -18.20
N GLN A 240 0.05 -8.11 -17.35
CA GLN A 240 -1.35 -7.90 -17.72
C GLN A 240 -1.74 -8.67 -19.01
N TRP A 241 -1.24 -9.88 -19.15
CA TRP A 241 -1.15 -10.62 -20.39
C TRP A 241 -2.27 -11.62 -20.63
N TYR A 242 -3.20 -11.75 -19.69
CA TYR A 242 -4.41 -12.57 -19.79
C TYR A 242 -5.61 -11.78 -19.25
N PRO A 243 -6.85 -12.04 -19.72
CA PRO A 243 -8.05 -11.45 -19.13
C PRO A 243 -8.18 -11.82 -17.65
N ARG A 244 -8.29 -10.84 -16.73
CA ARG A 244 -8.26 -11.07 -15.28
C ARG A 244 -9.63 -10.84 -14.66
N MET A 245 -10.05 -11.70 -13.72
CA MET A 245 -11.30 -11.49 -12.99
C MET A 245 -11.28 -10.19 -12.20
N CYS A 246 -12.33 -9.37 -12.32
CA CYS A 246 -12.58 -8.31 -11.37
C CYS A 246 -12.94 -8.91 -10.01
N VAL A 247 -12.50 -8.27 -8.92
CA VAL A 247 -12.92 -8.65 -7.57
C VAL A 247 -14.40 -8.33 -7.39
N PHE A 248 -15.12 -9.27 -6.80
CA PHE A 248 -16.46 -9.07 -6.26
C PHE A 248 -16.39 -9.21 -4.74
N ASP A 249 -16.55 -8.11 -4.02
CA ASP A 249 -16.37 -8.04 -2.56
C ASP A 249 -17.63 -7.61 -1.80
N ASP A 250 -17.54 -7.66 -0.47
CA ASP A 250 -18.62 -7.29 0.46
C ASP A 250 -18.79 -5.76 0.64
N ILE A 251 -17.92 -4.96 0.01
CA ILE A 251 -17.92 -3.49 0.14
C ILE A 251 -18.58 -2.83 -1.07
N SER A 252 -18.12 -3.17 -2.27
CA SER A 252 -18.51 -2.49 -3.53
C SER A 252 -19.27 -3.42 -4.49
N GLY A 253 -19.39 -4.72 -4.17
CA GLY A 253 -19.79 -5.70 -5.16
C GLY A 253 -18.71 -5.83 -6.24
N TRP A 254 -19.05 -5.67 -7.53
CA TRP A 254 -18.09 -5.70 -8.61
C TRP A 254 -17.19 -4.44 -8.61
N ASN A 255 -15.88 -4.64 -8.57
CA ASN A 255 -14.87 -3.60 -8.69
C ASN A 255 -14.45 -3.46 -10.16
N THR A 256 -15.06 -2.53 -10.87
CA THR A 256 -14.96 -2.39 -12.34
C THR A 256 -14.41 -1.04 -12.80
N LEU A 257 -13.56 -0.39 -12.01
CA LEU A 257 -12.90 0.83 -12.44
C LEU A 257 -12.07 0.55 -13.71
N PRO A 258 -12.19 1.39 -14.77
CA PRO A 258 -11.37 1.23 -15.96
C PRO A 258 -9.88 1.39 -15.61
N TYR A 259 -9.02 0.62 -16.27
CA TYR A 259 -7.58 0.79 -16.12
C TYR A 259 -7.13 1.98 -16.99
N THR A 260 -6.62 3.03 -16.34
CA THR A 260 -6.18 4.26 -16.99
C THR A 260 -4.67 4.53 -16.85
N GLY A 261 -3.95 3.60 -16.23
CA GLY A 261 -2.48 3.60 -16.11
C GLY A 261 -1.96 3.84 -14.70
N PRO A 262 -2.27 4.98 -14.00
CA PRO A 262 -1.68 5.27 -12.70
C PRO A 262 -2.06 4.30 -11.58
N GLY A 263 -3.34 3.91 -11.49
CA GLY A 263 -3.81 2.96 -10.48
C GLY A 263 -3.41 1.53 -10.84
N GLU A 264 -2.89 0.78 -9.87
CA GLU A 264 -2.45 -0.59 -10.07
C GLU A 264 -3.59 -1.61 -10.01
N PHE A 265 -3.47 -2.76 -9.40
CA PHE A 265 -4.39 -3.85 -9.66
C PHE A 265 -5.11 -4.34 -8.39
N TYR A 266 -6.35 -4.77 -8.56
CA TYR A 266 -7.15 -5.39 -7.51
C TYR A 266 -7.73 -6.69 -8.06
N LEU A 267 -7.24 -7.83 -7.58
CA LEU A 267 -7.44 -9.15 -8.18
C LEU A 267 -7.74 -10.22 -7.13
N GLU A 268 -8.53 -11.21 -7.51
CA GLU A 268 -8.84 -12.38 -6.68
C GLU A 268 -7.62 -13.29 -6.53
N TYR A 269 -7.53 -13.95 -5.38
CA TYR A 269 -6.52 -15.00 -5.16
C TYR A 269 -6.94 -16.32 -5.80
N GLY A 270 -5.94 -17.06 -6.29
CA GLY A 270 -6.12 -18.40 -6.85
C GLY A 270 -4.81 -19.11 -7.11
N ASP A 271 -4.89 -20.30 -7.68
CA ASP A 271 -3.76 -21.07 -8.14
C ASP A 271 -3.54 -20.86 -9.65
N PHE A 272 -2.28 -20.88 -10.05
CA PHE A 272 -1.86 -20.68 -11.45
C PHE A 272 -1.09 -21.89 -11.95
N ASP A 273 -1.47 -22.40 -13.12
CA ASP A 273 -0.78 -23.41 -13.90
C ASP A 273 -0.47 -22.77 -15.26
N ILE A 274 0.84 -22.49 -15.54
CA ILE A 274 1.25 -21.59 -16.61
C ILE A 274 2.19 -22.30 -17.57
N SER A 275 1.86 -22.33 -18.85
CA SER A 275 2.69 -22.86 -19.91
C SER A 275 3.04 -21.76 -20.91
N ILE A 276 4.33 -21.45 -21.05
CA ILE A 276 4.83 -20.45 -22.00
C ILE A 276 5.68 -21.14 -23.06
N THR A 277 5.27 -21.02 -24.32
CA THR A 277 6.01 -21.50 -25.49
C THR A 277 6.75 -20.34 -26.14
N ALA A 278 8.07 -20.48 -26.28
CA ALA A 278 8.93 -19.48 -26.92
C ALA A 278 9.95 -20.18 -27.83
N ALA A 279 10.65 -19.40 -28.66
CA ALA A 279 11.75 -19.92 -29.49
C ALA A 279 12.79 -20.65 -28.63
N ALA A 280 13.35 -21.77 -29.11
CA ALA A 280 14.27 -22.58 -28.31
C ALA A 280 15.54 -21.85 -27.88
N LYS A 281 15.90 -20.75 -28.57
CA LYS A 281 17.00 -19.85 -28.18
C LYS A 281 16.70 -19.06 -26.90
N ASP A 282 15.42 -18.83 -26.57
CA ASP A 282 15.04 -18.02 -25.47
C ASP A 282 14.97 -18.80 -24.14
N ILE A 283 15.29 -18.15 -23.07
CA ILE A 283 14.99 -18.59 -21.70
C ILE A 283 13.76 -17.85 -21.22
N VAL A 284 12.83 -18.58 -20.62
CA VAL A 284 11.65 -18.00 -19.99
C VAL A 284 11.80 -18.09 -18.48
N VAL A 285 11.49 -16.99 -17.80
CA VAL A 285 11.33 -16.89 -16.34
C VAL A 285 9.92 -16.39 -16.03
N CYS A 286 9.30 -16.89 -14.96
CA CYS A 286 7.90 -16.62 -14.69
C CYS A 286 7.65 -16.60 -13.18
N SER A 287 6.50 -16.05 -12.78
CA SER A 287 5.94 -16.27 -11.46
C SER A 287 5.85 -17.76 -11.12
N GLY A 288 6.30 -18.14 -9.91
CA GLY A 288 6.17 -19.50 -9.42
C GLY A 288 7.37 -20.42 -9.67
N GLU A 289 7.14 -21.72 -9.54
CA GLU A 289 8.15 -22.78 -9.66
C GLU A 289 8.18 -23.34 -11.07
N LEU A 290 9.37 -23.42 -11.70
CA LEU A 290 9.57 -24.16 -12.94
C LEU A 290 9.50 -25.69 -12.65
N VAL A 291 8.52 -26.37 -13.25
CA VAL A 291 8.27 -27.79 -12.97
C VAL A 291 8.84 -28.76 -14.00
N ASN A 292 9.33 -28.27 -15.16
CA ASN A 292 9.91 -29.10 -16.21
C ASN A 292 11.35 -28.70 -16.62
N PRO A 293 12.28 -28.48 -15.70
CA PRO A 293 13.61 -27.96 -16.01
C PRO A 293 14.42 -28.88 -16.95
N THR A 294 14.22 -30.19 -16.90
CA THR A 294 14.92 -31.16 -17.76
C THR A 294 14.50 -31.10 -19.23
N GLU A 295 13.37 -30.45 -19.56
CA GLU A 295 12.88 -30.30 -20.93
C GLU A 295 13.38 -29.01 -21.59
N VAL A 296 13.73 -28.00 -20.79
CA VAL A 296 13.98 -26.63 -21.23
C VAL A 296 15.40 -26.12 -20.96
N TYR A 297 16.14 -26.82 -20.10
CA TYR A 297 17.57 -26.59 -19.83
C TYR A 297 18.45 -27.73 -20.30
N THR A 298 19.72 -27.45 -20.49
CA THR A 298 20.73 -28.50 -20.76
C THR A 298 21.02 -29.33 -19.48
N PRO A 299 21.52 -30.55 -19.57
CA PRO A 299 21.87 -31.36 -18.39
C PRO A 299 22.80 -30.63 -17.41
N GLU A 300 23.75 -29.86 -17.91
CA GLU A 300 24.67 -29.09 -17.07
C GLU A 300 23.96 -27.96 -16.35
N GLN A 301 23.07 -27.24 -17.00
CA GLN A 301 22.25 -26.19 -16.36
C GLN A 301 21.31 -26.78 -15.29
N VAL A 302 20.71 -27.94 -15.57
CA VAL A 302 19.89 -28.67 -14.56
C VAL A 302 20.69 -29.00 -13.30
N LYS A 303 21.96 -29.46 -13.49
CA LYS A 303 22.87 -29.73 -12.36
C LYS A 303 23.15 -28.46 -11.56
N ARG A 304 23.42 -27.32 -12.22
CA ARG A 304 23.64 -26.02 -11.58
C ARG A 304 22.38 -25.53 -10.82
N TRP A 305 21.18 -25.78 -11.35
CA TRP A 305 19.91 -25.51 -10.62
C TRP A 305 19.83 -26.33 -9.33
N ALA A 306 20.16 -27.60 -9.37
CA ALA A 306 20.18 -28.48 -8.20
C ALA A 306 21.23 -28.05 -7.15
N GLU A 307 22.33 -27.45 -7.58
CA GLU A 307 23.35 -26.84 -6.73
C GLU A 307 22.82 -25.53 -6.11
N ALA A 308 22.26 -24.63 -6.92
CA ALA A 308 21.71 -23.35 -6.46
C ALA A 308 20.63 -23.53 -5.40
N ALA A 309 19.77 -24.54 -5.53
CA ALA A 309 18.74 -24.88 -4.55
C ALA A 309 19.28 -25.28 -3.16
N LYS A 310 20.59 -25.47 -3.03
CA LYS A 310 21.27 -25.83 -1.77
C LYS A 310 22.32 -24.81 -1.34
N SER A 311 22.69 -23.88 -2.22
CA SER A 311 23.80 -22.96 -2.03
C SER A 311 23.34 -21.65 -1.39
N GLU A 312 24.02 -21.26 -0.32
CA GLU A 312 23.87 -19.90 0.27
C GLU A 312 24.46 -18.81 -0.62
N LYS A 313 25.39 -19.18 -1.52
CA LYS A 313 26.04 -18.26 -2.45
C LYS A 313 25.39 -18.39 -3.81
N THR A 314 25.40 -17.29 -4.55
CA THR A 314 24.93 -17.24 -5.93
C THR A 314 25.66 -18.27 -6.79
N VAL A 315 24.90 -19.10 -7.50
CA VAL A 315 25.36 -20.07 -8.49
C VAL A 315 24.91 -19.60 -9.86
N VAL A 316 25.84 -19.54 -10.82
CA VAL A 316 25.53 -19.13 -12.18
C VAL A 316 24.97 -20.34 -12.95
N ILE A 317 23.72 -20.25 -13.37
CA ILE A 317 23.01 -21.29 -14.12
C ILE A 317 23.35 -21.21 -15.61
N ARG A 318 23.30 -20.02 -16.19
CA ARG A 318 23.74 -19.70 -17.55
C ARG A 318 24.66 -18.50 -17.49
N SER A 319 25.91 -18.69 -17.85
CA SER A 319 26.95 -17.66 -17.79
C SER A 319 26.86 -16.69 -18.98
N LYS A 320 27.55 -15.56 -18.87
CA LYS A 320 27.68 -14.58 -19.96
C LYS A 320 28.32 -15.17 -21.24
N ASP A 321 29.22 -16.12 -21.09
CA ASP A 321 29.90 -16.75 -22.21
C ASP A 321 28.98 -17.77 -22.94
N GLU A 322 27.99 -18.31 -22.21
CA GLU A 322 26.98 -19.21 -22.77
C GLU A 322 25.85 -18.47 -23.51
N VAL A 323 25.72 -17.13 -23.35
CA VAL A 323 24.64 -16.35 -23.97
C VAL A 323 24.66 -16.40 -25.49
N THR A 324 25.86 -16.44 -26.09
CA THR A 324 26.05 -16.54 -27.55
C THR A 324 26.36 -17.95 -28.04
N ASP A 325 26.45 -18.94 -27.14
CA ASP A 325 26.72 -20.33 -27.45
C ASP A 325 25.42 -21.12 -27.72
N PRO A 326 25.16 -21.58 -28.97
CA PRO A 326 23.99 -22.40 -29.25
C PRO A 326 23.94 -23.70 -28.44
N ALA A 327 25.10 -24.27 -28.03
CA ALA A 327 25.17 -25.47 -27.21
C ALA A 327 24.61 -25.24 -25.76
N SER A 328 24.45 -24.01 -25.37
CA SER A 328 23.81 -23.62 -24.09
C SER A 328 22.30 -23.84 -24.09
N ARG A 329 21.71 -24.31 -25.18
CA ARG A 329 20.28 -24.60 -25.31
C ARG A 329 20.04 -26.06 -25.72
N PRO A 330 18.90 -26.66 -25.35
CA PRO A 330 18.51 -27.99 -25.82
C PRO A 330 18.49 -28.05 -27.34
N SER A 331 19.14 -29.07 -27.90
CA SER A 331 19.22 -29.26 -29.35
C SER A 331 18.00 -29.91 -29.96
N GLY A 332 17.80 -29.74 -31.28
CA GLY A 332 16.80 -30.47 -32.07
C GLY A 332 15.36 -29.96 -31.95
N LYS A 333 15.13 -28.82 -31.29
CA LYS A 333 13.80 -28.18 -31.16
C LYS A 333 13.88 -26.75 -31.65
N SER A 334 12.83 -26.28 -32.34
CA SER A 334 12.66 -24.86 -32.73
C SER A 334 12.01 -24.03 -31.64
N GLU A 335 11.18 -24.67 -30.81
CA GLU A 335 10.43 -24.04 -29.70
C GLU A 335 10.54 -24.93 -28.46
N LEU A 336 10.45 -24.29 -27.27
CA LEU A 336 10.37 -24.93 -25.96
C LEU A 336 9.17 -24.43 -25.21
N THR A 337 8.50 -25.31 -24.46
CA THR A 337 7.39 -24.94 -23.57
C THR A 337 7.88 -25.06 -22.15
N TRP A 338 7.80 -23.93 -21.44
CA TRP A 338 8.17 -23.75 -20.05
C TRP A 338 6.93 -23.86 -19.19
N HIS A 339 6.92 -24.73 -18.17
CA HIS A 339 5.77 -24.97 -17.32
C HIS A 339 6.03 -24.54 -15.89
N PHE A 340 5.18 -23.62 -15.37
CA PHE A 340 5.31 -23.05 -14.04
C PHE A 340 4.04 -23.27 -13.22
N LYS A 341 4.20 -23.35 -11.89
CA LYS A 341 3.09 -23.43 -10.93
C LYS A 341 3.27 -22.42 -9.82
N LEU A 342 2.18 -21.74 -9.50
CA LEU A 342 2.12 -20.77 -8.42
C LEU A 342 0.82 -20.99 -7.65
N LYS A 343 0.88 -20.94 -6.32
CA LYS A 343 -0.30 -21.16 -5.46
C LYS A 343 -0.66 -19.89 -4.71
N ASN A 344 -1.98 -19.72 -4.56
CA ASN A 344 -2.56 -18.65 -3.75
C ASN A 344 -1.96 -17.27 -4.05
N ALA A 345 -1.92 -16.92 -5.31
CA ALA A 345 -1.46 -15.65 -5.83
C ALA A 345 -2.61 -14.88 -6.47
N ARG A 346 -2.42 -13.60 -6.67
CA ARG A 346 -3.43 -12.72 -7.26
C ARG A 346 -3.15 -12.38 -8.74
N ASP A 347 -1.93 -12.62 -9.18
CA ASP A 347 -1.48 -12.35 -10.56
C ASP A 347 -0.29 -13.24 -10.92
N ALA A 348 0.13 -13.20 -12.19
CA ALA A 348 1.34 -13.84 -12.68
C ALA A 348 1.90 -13.08 -13.89
N SER A 349 3.23 -12.99 -13.97
CA SER A 349 3.95 -12.33 -15.06
C SER A 349 5.18 -13.15 -15.46
N TRP A 350 5.77 -12.83 -16.61
CA TRP A 350 6.91 -13.57 -17.11
C TRP A 350 7.83 -12.72 -17.99
N GLY A 351 9.07 -13.16 -18.14
CA GLY A 351 10.02 -12.59 -19.07
C GLY A 351 10.62 -13.66 -19.98
N ALA A 352 11.01 -13.26 -21.19
CA ALA A 352 11.65 -14.16 -22.16
C ALA A 352 12.80 -13.45 -22.89
N SER A 353 13.92 -14.15 -23.09
CA SER A 353 15.05 -13.61 -23.83
C SER A 353 16.11 -14.65 -24.18
N SER A 354 16.72 -14.49 -25.35
CA SER A 354 17.98 -15.15 -25.69
C SER A 354 19.18 -14.52 -24.99
N ALA A 355 19.06 -13.28 -24.51
CA ALA A 355 20.15 -12.50 -23.92
C ALA A 355 20.35 -12.74 -22.41
N PHE A 356 19.54 -13.54 -21.75
CA PHE A 356 19.62 -13.73 -20.30
C PHE A 356 20.88 -14.47 -19.85
N VAL A 357 21.63 -13.86 -18.95
CA VAL A 357 22.42 -14.52 -17.92
C VAL A 357 21.45 -14.91 -16.81
N ILE A 358 21.60 -16.10 -16.26
CA ILE A 358 20.75 -16.60 -15.16
C ILE A 358 21.63 -17.00 -14.00
N ASP A 359 21.33 -16.51 -12.81
CA ASP A 359 21.91 -17.01 -11.58
C ASP A 359 20.85 -17.16 -10.47
N ALA A 360 21.19 -17.96 -9.46
CA ALA A 360 20.25 -18.26 -8.40
C ALA A 360 20.96 -18.64 -7.08
N ALA A 361 20.23 -18.53 -5.96
CA ALA A 361 20.66 -18.97 -4.65
C ALA A 361 19.48 -19.42 -3.79
N LYS A 362 19.72 -20.34 -2.86
CA LYS A 362 18.75 -20.75 -1.85
C LYS A 362 18.38 -19.54 -0.96
N MET A 363 17.14 -19.45 -0.56
CA MET A 363 16.68 -18.56 0.51
C MET A 363 16.40 -19.34 1.79
N ASP A 364 16.77 -18.75 2.94
CA ASP A 364 16.52 -19.31 4.27
C ASP A 364 15.27 -18.66 4.88
N LEU A 365 14.17 -19.38 4.84
CA LEU A 365 12.90 -18.93 5.39
C LEU A 365 12.68 -19.46 6.82
N PRO A 366 11.98 -18.71 7.70
CA PRO A 366 11.83 -19.05 9.12
C PRO A 366 11.29 -20.46 9.40
N SER A 367 10.36 -20.96 8.59
CA SER A 367 9.80 -22.33 8.75
C SER A 367 10.70 -23.43 8.19
N GLY A 368 11.80 -23.10 7.51
CA GLY A 368 12.60 -24.03 6.73
C GLY A 368 12.01 -24.41 5.37
N LYS A 369 10.95 -23.73 4.95
CA LYS A 369 10.37 -23.85 3.60
C LYS A 369 11.45 -23.57 2.55
N LYS A 370 11.50 -24.42 1.52
CA LYS A 370 12.43 -24.25 0.40
C LYS A 370 11.91 -23.16 -0.55
N SER A 371 12.75 -22.19 -0.82
CA SER A 371 12.51 -21.15 -1.83
C SER A 371 13.85 -20.73 -2.44
N ILE A 372 13.82 -20.14 -3.64
CA ILE A 372 15.01 -19.80 -4.40
C ILE A 372 14.91 -18.35 -4.94
N ALA A 373 15.98 -17.58 -4.75
CA ALA A 373 16.16 -16.29 -5.39
C ALA A 373 16.80 -16.49 -6.76
N ILE A 374 16.30 -15.81 -7.78
CA ILE A 374 16.71 -15.93 -9.18
C ILE A 374 16.90 -14.53 -9.76
N SER A 375 17.92 -14.37 -10.62
CA SER A 375 18.10 -13.16 -11.43
C SER A 375 18.28 -13.49 -12.89
N ALA A 376 17.61 -12.72 -13.75
CA ALA A 376 17.66 -12.82 -15.21
C ALA A 376 18.02 -11.45 -15.80
N TYR A 377 19.19 -11.32 -16.43
CA TYR A 377 19.68 -10.02 -16.88
C TYR A 377 20.60 -10.15 -18.11
N PRO A 378 20.74 -9.09 -18.94
CA PRO A 378 21.67 -9.12 -20.07
C PRO A 378 23.11 -8.91 -19.62
N VAL A 379 24.06 -9.36 -20.45
CA VAL A 379 25.50 -9.25 -20.21
C VAL A 379 25.92 -7.81 -19.88
N GLU A 380 25.29 -6.82 -20.52
CA GLU A 380 25.56 -5.39 -20.31
C GLU A 380 25.29 -4.91 -18.89
N SER A 381 24.40 -5.61 -18.19
CA SER A 381 24.02 -5.27 -16.80
C SER A 381 24.93 -5.91 -15.75
N ASP A 382 25.75 -6.91 -16.13
CA ASP A 382 26.56 -7.70 -15.21
C ASP A 382 27.57 -6.86 -14.42
N THR A 383 28.32 -6.02 -15.11
CA THR A 383 29.48 -5.29 -14.54
C THR A 383 29.29 -3.79 -14.38
N LEU A 384 28.08 -3.29 -14.42
CA LEU A 384 27.81 -1.87 -14.19
C LEU A 384 28.46 -1.38 -12.90
N SER A 385 28.97 -0.14 -12.93
CA SER A 385 29.54 0.54 -11.74
C SER A 385 30.61 -0.32 -11.03
N ASN A 386 31.64 -0.77 -11.78
CA ASN A 386 32.76 -1.53 -11.25
C ASN A 386 32.38 -2.83 -10.50
N GLY A 387 31.35 -3.53 -10.98
CA GLY A 387 30.88 -4.80 -10.40
C GLY A 387 29.74 -4.67 -9.40
N SER A 388 29.19 -3.46 -9.20
CA SER A 388 27.96 -3.25 -8.42
C SER A 388 26.70 -3.42 -9.26
N GLY A 389 26.78 -4.06 -10.42
CA GLY A 389 25.68 -4.34 -11.33
C GLY A 389 24.89 -5.60 -10.95
N TRP A 390 24.16 -6.14 -11.91
CA TRP A 390 23.20 -7.20 -11.72
C TRP A 390 23.77 -8.54 -11.22
N ARG A 391 25.08 -8.75 -11.30
CA ARG A 391 25.72 -9.93 -10.65
C ARG A 391 25.47 -10.03 -9.15
N ARG A 392 25.07 -8.92 -8.50
CA ARG A 392 24.68 -8.89 -7.09
C ARG A 392 23.17 -8.98 -6.87
N SER A 393 22.38 -9.03 -7.94
CA SER A 393 20.93 -9.00 -7.87
C SER A 393 20.38 -10.13 -6.97
N THR A 394 20.79 -11.38 -7.20
CA THR A 394 20.34 -12.53 -6.38
C THR A 394 20.70 -12.38 -4.90
N GLU A 395 21.87 -11.81 -4.57
CA GLU A 395 22.24 -11.47 -3.19
C GLU A 395 21.24 -10.49 -2.57
N PHE A 396 20.87 -9.45 -3.31
CA PHE A 396 19.94 -8.42 -2.82
C PHE A 396 18.53 -8.96 -2.64
N VAL A 397 18.02 -9.71 -3.61
CA VAL A 397 16.74 -10.43 -3.53
C VAL A 397 16.67 -11.30 -2.28
N LYS A 398 17.67 -12.18 -2.10
CA LYS A 398 17.75 -13.09 -0.96
C LYS A 398 17.69 -12.33 0.36
N LYS A 399 18.54 -11.33 0.55
CA LYS A 399 18.64 -10.57 1.80
C LYS A 399 17.35 -9.83 2.15
N SER A 400 16.72 -9.16 1.19
CA SER A 400 15.47 -8.44 1.40
C SER A 400 14.34 -9.38 1.83
N ILE A 401 14.18 -10.51 1.13
CA ILE A 401 13.11 -11.47 1.41
C ILE A 401 13.33 -12.17 2.75
N GLU A 402 14.53 -12.60 3.07
CA GLU A 402 14.83 -13.26 4.34
C GLU A 402 14.57 -12.35 5.54
N TYR A 403 14.99 -11.08 5.45
CA TYR A 403 14.71 -10.10 6.50
C TYR A 403 13.21 -9.88 6.70
N ASN A 404 12.49 -9.53 5.64
CA ASN A 404 11.08 -9.23 5.73
C ASN A 404 10.25 -10.47 6.12
N SER A 405 10.68 -11.69 5.70
CA SER A 405 10.08 -12.97 6.15
C SER A 405 10.20 -13.17 7.65
N SER A 406 11.35 -12.86 8.23
CA SER A 406 11.58 -13.00 9.66
C SER A 406 10.87 -11.90 10.47
N LYS A 407 10.73 -10.70 9.90
CA LYS A 407 10.19 -9.54 10.61
C LYS A 407 8.67 -9.47 10.55
N TRP A 408 8.06 -9.74 9.40
CA TRP A 408 6.64 -9.45 9.15
C TRP A 408 5.78 -10.68 8.94
N TYR A 409 6.04 -11.42 7.87
CA TYR A 409 5.33 -12.64 7.48
C TYR A 409 6.21 -13.45 6.55
N GLU A 410 6.20 -14.78 6.63
CA GLU A 410 7.04 -15.62 5.79
C GLU A 410 6.69 -15.53 4.31
N PHE A 411 7.68 -15.39 3.44
CA PHE A 411 7.53 -15.35 1.99
C PHE A 411 6.76 -16.57 1.47
N PRO A 412 5.63 -16.37 0.75
CA PRO A 412 4.73 -17.49 0.47
C PRO A 412 5.12 -18.31 -0.76
N TYR A 413 5.92 -17.76 -1.68
CA TYR A 413 6.15 -18.34 -3.00
C TYR A 413 7.37 -19.25 -3.04
N PRO A 414 7.44 -20.22 -4.03
CA PRO A 414 8.57 -21.13 -4.17
C PRO A 414 9.82 -20.49 -4.80
N ALA A 415 9.65 -19.36 -5.48
CA ALA A 415 10.73 -18.64 -6.14
C ALA A 415 10.50 -17.13 -6.10
N ALA A 416 11.58 -16.36 -6.12
CA ALA A 416 11.62 -14.92 -6.23
C ALA A 416 12.56 -14.54 -7.37
N THR A 417 12.03 -14.03 -8.47
CA THR A 417 12.76 -13.79 -9.71
C THR A 417 12.86 -12.30 -10.03
N ALA A 418 14.06 -11.75 -10.09
CA ALA A 418 14.31 -10.40 -10.58
C ALA A 418 14.66 -10.42 -12.06
N VAL A 419 14.00 -9.64 -12.87
CA VAL A 419 14.21 -9.57 -14.34
C VAL A 419 14.65 -8.16 -14.72
N ALA A 420 15.80 -8.06 -15.35
CA ALA A 420 16.27 -6.82 -15.96
C ALA A 420 15.45 -6.49 -17.22
N GLY A 421 14.78 -5.36 -17.23
CA GLY A 421 13.90 -4.96 -18.33
C GLY A 421 13.85 -3.46 -18.55
N THR A 422 12.77 -3.04 -19.22
CA THR A 422 12.45 -1.64 -19.44
C THR A 422 11.72 -0.98 -18.26
N PRO A 423 10.87 -1.68 -17.49
CA PRO A 423 10.26 -1.07 -16.30
C PRO A 423 11.34 -0.62 -15.31
N GLY A 424 11.15 0.55 -14.72
CA GLY A 424 12.06 1.09 -13.69
C GLY A 424 12.02 0.31 -12.40
N GLY A 425 10.84 -0.16 -12.06
CA GLY A 425 10.44 -1.05 -10.99
C GLY A 425 9.00 -1.48 -11.25
N MET A 426 8.67 -2.74 -11.06
CA MET A 426 7.31 -3.28 -11.12
C MET A 426 7.25 -4.67 -10.50
N GLU A 427 6.31 -4.82 -9.61
CA GLU A 427 6.10 -6.03 -8.81
C GLU A 427 5.00 -6.93 -9.36
N TYR A 428 5.23 -8.24 -9.21
CA TYR A 428 4.22 -9.31 -9.40
C TYR A 428 4.49 -10.44 -8.40
N PRO A 429 3.51 -11.33 -8.13
CA PRO A 429 3.74 -12.44 -7.22
C PRO A 429 4.95 -13.32 -7.65
N GLY A 430 6.02 -13.27 -6.87
CA GLY A 430 7.22 -14.08 -7.09
C GLY A 430 8.11 -13.64 -8.25
N ILE A 431 7.80 -12.56 -8.95
CA ILE A 431 8.64 -12.01 -10.04
C ILE A 431 8.55 -10.47 -10.04
N VAL A 432 9.67 -9.80 -10.26
CA VAL A 432 9.72 -8.35 -10.38
C VAL A 432 10.49 -7.93 -11.62
N PHE A 433 10.10 -6.80 -12.23
CA PHE A 433 10.81 -6.20 -13.34
C PHE A 433 11.54 -4.94 -12.86
N CYS A 434 12.84 -4.87 -13.10
CA CYS A 434 13.67 -3.75 -12.66
C CYS A 434 14.52 -3.21 -13.82
N GLY A 435 14.88 -1.94 -13.74
CA GLY A 435 15.67 -1.29 -14.78
C GLY A 435 17.03 -1.98 -15.02
N ALA A 436 17.28 -2.41 -16.25
CA ALA A 436 18.52 -3.11 -16.61
C ALA A 436 19.79 -2.29 -16.38
N ARG A 437 19.69 -0.96 -16.23
CA ARG A 437 20.81 -0.05 -15.96
C ARG A 437 21.00 0.27 -14.47
N SER A 438 20.15 -0.29 -13.59
CA SER A 438 20.28 -0.08 -12.16
C SER A 438 21.55 -0.74 -11.62
N SER A 439 22.21 -0.08 -10.66
CA SER A 439 23.47 -0.58 -10.05
C SER A 439 23.63 -0.06 -8.63
N GLY A 440 24.47 -0.70 -7.83
CA GLY A 440 24.84 -0.31 -6.48
C GLY A 440 23.60 -0.10 -5.58
N ARG A 441 23.57 1.03 -4.86
CA ARG A 441 22.44 1.39 -4.00
C ARG A 441 21.11 1.45 -4.74
N GLY A 442 21.11 1.92 -6.01
CA GLY A 442 19.89 1.99 -6.81
C GLY A 442 19.33 0.61 -7.14
N LEU A 443 20.20 -0.35 -7.47
CA LEU A 443 19.79 -1.74 -7.70
C LEU A 443 19.28 -2.40 -6.44
N PHE A 444 19.99 -2.26 -5.31
CA PHE A 444 19.52 -2.75 -4.02
C PHE A 444 18.16 -2.15 -3.67
N GLY A 445 18.03 -0.81 -3.76
CA GLY A 445 16.80 -0.13 -3.39
C GLY A 445 15.59 -0.54 -4.21
N VAL A 446 15.73 -0.69 -5.55
CA VAL A 446 14.62 -1.16 -6.38
C VAL A 446 14.27 -2.64 -6.10
N HIS A 447 15.25 -3.50 -5.81
CA HIS A 447 14.97 -4.89 -5.44
C HIS A 447 14.27 -4.99 -4.08
N ASP A 448 14.73 -4.22 -3.09
CA ASP A 448 14.12 -4.19 -1.76
C ASP A 448 12.69 -3.64 -1.81
N HIS A 449 12.43 -2.66 -2.70
CA HIS A 449 11.11 -2.10 -2.93
C HIS A 449 10.19 -3.08 -3.64
N GLU A 450 10.56 -3.56 -4.82
CA GLU A 450 9.70 -4.45 -5.62
C GLU A 450 9.41 -5.79 -4.92
N PHE A 451 10.38 -6.38 -4.23
CA PHE A 451 10.11 -7.58 -3.42
C PHE A 451 9.40 -7.27 -2.11
N GLY A 452 9.48 -6.04 -1.59
CA GLY A 452 8.70 -5.58 -0.45
C GLY A 452 7.19 -5.61 -0.72
N HIS A 453 6.78 -5.37 -1.96
CA HIS A 453 5.41 -5.55 -2.42
C HIS A 453 4.87 -6.99 -2.27
N THR A 454 5.73 -7.97 -2.00
CA THR A 454 5.24 -9.30 -1.56
C THR A 454 4.35 -9.21 -0.33
N TRP A 455 4.64 -8.30 0.60
CA TRP A 455 3.83 -8.07 1.81
C TRP A 455 2.63 -7.19 1.51
N PHE A 456 2.79 -6.16 0.71
CA PHE A 456 1.78 -5.20 0.28
C PHE A 456 1.96 -4.89 -1.21
N PRO A 457 1.06 -5.36 -2.13
CA PRO A 457 -0.26 -5.91 -1.87
C PRO A 457 -0.37 -7.44 -2.04
N MET A 458 0.73 -8.19 -2.26
CA MET A 458 0.61 -9.60 -2.68
C MET A 458 0.10 -10.50 -1.55
N ILE A 459 0.55 -10.32 -0.31
CA ILE A 459 0.03 -11.04 0.86
C ILE A 459 -1.21 -10.33 1.40
N VAL A 460 -1.16 -9.01 1.61
CA VAL A 460 -2.29 -8.22 2.12
C VAL A 460 -2.92 -7.46 0.95
N GLY A 461 -3.93 -8.07 0.33
CA GLY A 461 -4.49 -7.68 -0.97
C GLY A 461 -5.45 -6.49 -0.93
N SER A 462 -4.99 -5.32 -0.52
CA SER A 462 -5.77 -4.08 -0.59
C SER A 462 -6.14 -3.69 -2.02
N ASN A 463 -7.17 -2.86 -2.16
CA ASN A 463 -7.61 -2.34 -3.45
C ASN A 463 -6.73 -1.16 -3.88
N GLU A 464 -5.71 -1.41 -4.68
CA GLU A 464 -4.77 -0.39 -5.17
C GLU A 464 -5.42 0.64 -6.09
N ARG A 465 -6.53 0.28 -6.75
CA ARG A 465 -7.31 1.20 -7.59
C ARG A 465 -7.94 2.35 -6.79
N LEU A 466 -8.17 2.12 -5.49
CA LEU A 466 -8.74 3.09 -4.56
C LEU A 466 -7.72 3.56 -3.52
N TYR A 467 -6.86 2.66 -3.04
CA TYR A 467 -6.02 2.87 -1.86
C TYR A 467 -4.55 2.52 -2.13
N GLY A 468 -3.97 3.04 -3.23
CA GLY A 468 -2.57 2.79 -3.59
C GLY A 468 -1.55 3.14 -2.50
N TRP A 469 -1.92 3.96 -1.51
CA TRP A 469 -1.10 4.25 -0.35
C TRP A 469 -0.95 3.07 0.63
N MET A 470 -1.88 2.09 0.62
CA MET A 470 -1.78 0.86 1.43
C MET A 470 -0.81 -0.16 0.81
N ASP A 471 -0.56 0.00 -0.47
CA ASP A 471 0.46 -0.70 -1.22
C ASP A 471 1.81 0.01 -1.05
N GLU A 472 2.01 1.12 -1.72
CA GLU A 472 3.27 1.84 -1.82
C GLU A 472 3.76 2.42 -0.49
N GLY A 473 2.83 2.93 0.32
CA GLY A 473 3.16 3.56 1.59
C GLY A 473 3.59 2.56 2.66
N PHE A 474 2.92 1.41 2.73
CA PHE A 474 3.30 0.35 3.65
C PHE A 474 4.61 -0.31 3.21
N ASN A 475 4.76 -0.53 1.91
CA ASN A 475 6.02 -1.03 1.35
C ASN A 475 7.17 -0.06 1.60
N THR A 476 7.01 1.24 1.31
CA THR A 476 8.03 2.26 1.61
C THR A 476 8.43 2.27 3.09
N PHE A 477 7.46 2.06 3.99
CA PHE A 477 7.74 1.96 5.43
C PHE A 477 8.61 0.73 5.75
N ILE A 478 8.29 -0.46 5.27
CA ILE A 478 9.11 -1.64 5.55
C ILE A 478 10.49 -1.55 4.91
N ASN A 479 10.63 -0.88 3.76
CA ASN A 479 11.91 -0.64 3.10
C ASN A 479 12.84 0.27 3.94
N THR A 480 12.33 1.20 4.74
CA THR A 480 13.18 2.00 5.63
C THR A 480 13.86 1.12 6.67
N LEU A 481 13.18 0.06 7.14
CA LEU A 481 13.70 -0.86 8.14
C LEU A 481 14.61 -1.93 7.52
N SER A 482 14.24 -2.50 6.37
CA SER A 482 15.05 -3.50 5.70
C SER A 482 16.39 -2.93 5.24
N THR A 483 16.39 -1.75 4.60
CA THR A 483 17.62 -1.11 4.14
C THR A 483 18.64 -0.91 5.26
N ASP A 484 18.20 -0.55 6.47
CA ASP A 484 19.12 -0.33 7.59
C ASP A 484 19.67 -1.64 8.19
N ASN A 485 18.97 -2.76 7.98
CA ASN A 485 19.26 -4.01 8.67
C ASN A 485 19.93 -5.09 7.79
N VAL A 486 19.76 -5.06 6.46
CA VAL A 486 20.13 -6.22 5.61
C VAL A 486 21.49 -6.11 4.92
N ASN A 487 22.08 -4.92 4.85
CA ASN A 487 23.29 -4.69 4.01
C ASN A 487 24.56 -4.39 4.82
N ASN A 488 24.56 -4.63 6.12
CA ASN A 488 25.69 -4.38 7.02
C ASN A 488 26.24 -2.93 6.95
N GLY A 489 25.36 -1.96 6.66
CA GLY A 489 25.71 -0.54 6.56
C GLY A 489 26.33 -0.13 5.22
N GLU A 490 26.40 -1.00 4.22
CA GLU A 490 26.85 -0.66 2.86
C GLU A 490 25.95 0.43 2.25
N PHE A 491 24.63 0.29 2.43
CA PHE A 491 23.66 1.31 2.05
C PHE A 491 22.87 1.74 3.29
N LYS A 492 22.65 3.03 3.43
CA LYS A 492 21.82 3.57 4.52
C LYS A 492 20.40 3.80 4.03
N GLY A 493 19.43 3.53 4.87
CA GLY A 493 18.04 3.87 4.63
C GLY A 493 17.88 5.37 4.36
N ARG A 494 16.82 5.72 3.68
CA ARG A 494 16.48 7.13 3.49
C ARG A 494 15.92 7.64 4.82
N VAL A 495 16.69 8.48 5.50
CA VAL A 495 16.18 9.20 6.67
C VAL A 495 15.01 10.06 6.20
N GLN A 496 13.84 9.84 6.78
CA GLN A 496 12.68 10.68 6.50
C GLN A 496 12.88 12.01 7.21
N ASP A 497 13.03 13.09 6.45
CA ASP A 497 13.06 14.45 6.96
C ASP A 497 11.62 14.88 7.28
N MET A 498 11.24 14.80 8.56
CA MET A 498 9.89 15.12 9.00
C MET A 498 9.56 16.61 8.83
N HIS A 499 10.52 17.51 8.94
CA HIS A 499 10.31 18.93 8.66
C HIS A 499 10.06 19.17 7.16
N ALA A 500 10.78 18.49 6.26
CA ALA A 500 10.53 18.56 4.82
C ALA A 500 9.14 18.01 4.46
N ILE A 501 8.71 16.95 5.12
CA ILE A 501 7.35 16.40 4.97
C ILE A 501 6.31 17.41 5.47
N GLY A 502 6.53 18.01 6.65
CA GLY A 502 5.68 19.08 7.18
C GLY A 502 5.57 20.25 6.20
N ASN A 503 6.69 20.70 5.63
CA ASN A 503 6.73 21.76 4.62
C ASN A 503 5.98 21.38 3.34
N ALA A 504 6.02 20.11 2.91
CA ALA A 504 5.27 19.65 1.74
C ALA A 504 3.75 19.84 1.92
N PHE A 505 3.23 19.80 3.16
CA PHE A 505 1.81 20.02 3.46
C PHE A 505 1.38 21.49 3.31
N THR A 506 2.31 22.42 3.16
CA THR A 506 1.98 23.81 2.87
C THR A 506 1.54 24.04 1.42
N ARG A 507 1.76 23.09 0.53
CA ARG A 507 1.37 23.18 -0.89
C ARG A 507 -0.15 23.22 -1.03
N PRO A 508 -0.72 24.27 -1.66
CA PRO A 508 -2.18 24.41 -1.78
C PRO A 508 -2.84 23.30 -2.62
N THR A 509 -2.04 22.61 -3.42
CA THR A 509 -2.51 21.60 -4.39
C THR A 509 -2.40 20.16 -3.87
N LEU A 510 -1.94 19.95 -2.63
CA LEU A 510 -1.79 18.62 -2.07
C LEU A 510 -3.16 18.10 -1.61
N GLU A 511 -3.59 16.97 -2.14
CA GLU A 511 -4.80 16.26 -1.70
C GLU A 511 -4.54 15.51 -0.38
N PRO A 512 -5.57 15.14 0.39
CA PRO A 512 -5.46 14.16 1.48
C PRO A 512 -5.12 12.76 0.97
N ILE A 513 -4.51 11.91 1.81
CA ILE A 513 -4.23 10.50 1.47
C ILE A 513 -5.54 9.77 1.13
N LEU A 514 -6.56 9.93 1.98
CA LEU A 514 -7.89 9.35 1.80
C LEU A 514 -8.81 10.32 1.05
N SER A 515 -8.48 10.65 -0.18
CA SER A 515 -9.36 11.46 -1.04
C SER A 515 -9.79 10.70 -2.28
N ASN A 516 -8.88 10.50 -3.20
CA ASN A 516 -9.12 9.86 -4.48
C ASN A 516 -8.12 8.72 -4.71
N GLY A 517 -8.50 7.77 -5.56
CA GLY A 517 -7.58 6.74 -6.03
C GLY A 517 -6.47 7.34 -6.92
N PRO A 518 -5.39 6.59 -7.18
CA PRO A 518 -4.21 7.07 -7.92
C PRO A 518 -4.54 7.68 -9.28
N ASP A 519 -5.55 7.17 -9.98
CA ASP A 519 -6.00 7.68 -11.28
C ASP A 519 -6.53 9.12 -11.24
N ASN A 520 -6.97 9.58 -10.08
CA ASN A 520 -7.62 10.87 -9.89
C ASN A 520 -6.78 11.87 -9.08
N LEU A 521 -5.60 11.48 -8.61
CA LEU A 521 -4.65 12.37 -7.96
C LEU A 521 -3.92 13.22 -8.99
N LYS A 522 -3.50 14.42 -8.59
CA LYS A 522 -2.53 15.16 -9.39
C LYS A 522 -1.23 14.39 -9.46
N GLU A 523 -0.74 14.09 -10.66
CA GLU A 523 0.45 13.26 -10.87
C GLU A 523 1.67 13.74 -10.06
N MET A 524 1.84 15.07 -9.93
CA MET A 524 2.90 15.66 -9.12
C MET A 524 2.82 15.33 -7.62
N ASN A 525 1.69 14.86 -7.14
CA ASN A 525 1.45 14.51 -5.74
C ASN A 525 1.56 13.01 -5.46
N ASN A 526 1.59 12.15 -6.50
CA ASN A 526 1.63 10.69 -6.35
C ASN A 526 2.78 10.24 -5.45
N GLY A 527 4.00 10.68 -5.70
CA GLY A 527 5.16 10.32 -4.87
C GLY A 527 5.04 10.75 -3.40
N THR A 528 4.28 11.82 -3.12
CA THR A 528 4.01 12.24 -1.74
C THR A 528 2.89 11.44 -1.11
N LEU A 529 1.77 11.26 -1.82
CA LEU A 529 0.54 10.72 -1.24
C LEU A 529 0.48 9.20 -1.21
N LEU A 530 1.12 8.55 -2.18
CA LEU A 530 1.18 7.09 -2.21
C LEU A 530 2.34 6.55 -1.39
N TYR A 531 3.52 7.18 -1.41
CA TYR A 531 4.78 6.70 -0.81
C TYR A 531 5.16 7.42 0.49
N SER A 532 5.54 8.71 0.38
CA SER A 532 6.27 9.39 1.45
C SER A 532 5.41 9.73 2.67
N LYS A 533 4.20 10.28 2.46
CA LYS A 533 3.33 10.71 3.55
C LYS A 533 2.75 9.54 4.36
N PRO A 534 2.21 8.47 3.74
CA PRO A 534 1.74 7.32 4.52
C PRO A 534 2.88 6.60 5.24
N SER A 535 4.04 6.39 4.59
CA SER A 535 5.22 5.83 5.25
C SER A 535 5.67 6.67 6.45
N ALA A 536 5.74 7.99 6.31
CA ALA A 536 6.06 8.89 7.42
C ALA A 536 5.04 8.78 8.58
N GLY A 537 3.77 8.61 8.25
CA GLY A 537 2.72 8.35 9.25
C GLY A 537 2.98 7.09 10.06
N LEU A 538 3.40 6.01 9.41
CA LEU A 538 3.76 4.76 10.11
C LEU A 538 5.02 4.91 10.96
N VAL A 539 6.01 5.67 10.48
CA VAL A 539 7.21 6.01 11.27
C VAL A 539 6.82 6.82 12.52
N LEU A 540 5.95 7.81 12.40
CA LEU A 540 5.45 8.59 13.55
C LEU A 540 4.72 7.70 14.56
N LEU A 541 3.85 6.81 14.09
CA LEU A 541 3.18 5.84 14.97
C LEU A 541 4.18 4.95 15.71
N ARG A 542 5.16 4.41 14.99
CA ARG A 542 6.15 3.49 15.53
C ARG A 542 7.14 4.16 16.49
N GLU A 543 7.67 5.32 16.12
CA GLU A 543 8.79 5.94 16.85
C GLU A 543 8.31 6.96 17.90
N GLN A 544 7.20 7.67 17.63
CA GLN A 544 6.81 8.82 18.46
C GLN A 544 5.52 8.60 19.25
N ILE A 545 4.57 7.81 18.75
CA ILE A 545 3.25 7.69 19.36
C ILE A 545 3.12 6.39 20.18
N LEU A 546 3.23 5.24 19.55
CA LEU A 546 3.02 3.93 20.18
C LEU A 546 4.27 3.31 20.81
N GLY A 547 5.44 3.59 20.23
CA GLY A 547 6.67 2.87 20.50
C GLY A 547 6.81 1.60 19.64
N LYS A 548 8.07 1.19 19.42
CA LYS A 548 8.45 0.15 18.45
C LYS A 548 7.74 -1.18 18.69
N GLU A 549 7.74 -1.65 19.91
CA GLU A 549 7.18 -2.98 20.25
C GLU A 549 5.68 -3.05 20.04
N ARG A 550 4.93 -2.05 20.53
CA ARG A 550 3.46 -1.99 20.36
C ARG A 550 3.06 -1.86 18.91
N PHE A 551 3.76 -0.97 18.18
CA PHE A 551 3.46 -0.77 16.75
C PHE A 551 3.80 -2.02 15.93
N ASP A 552 5.00 -2.60 16.09
CA ASP A 552 5.44 -3.78 15.35
C ASP A 552 4.47 -4.95 15.58
N TYR A 553 4.03 -5.17 16.84
CA TYR A 553 3.01 -6.17 17.17
C TYR A 553 1.67 -5.90 16.47
N ALA A 554 1.18 -4.65 16.49
CA ALA A 554 -0.08 -4.28 15.86
C ALA A 554 -0.02 -4.42 14.34
N PHE A 555 1.08 -4.03 13.72
CA PHE A 555 1.28 -4.14 12.28
C PHE A 555 1.42 -5.60 11.82
N GLN A 556 2.15 -6.44 12.56
CA GLN A 556 2.18 -7.90 12.33
C GLN A 556 0.78 -8.53 12.50
N THR A 557 -0.01 -8.05 13.46
CA THR A 557 -1.38 -8.51 13.68
C THR A 557 -2.25 -8.17 12.47
N TYR A 558 -2.11 -6.97 11.89
CA TYR A 558 -2.79 -6.58 10.66
C TYR A 558 -2.43 -7.50 9.50
N ILE A 559 -1.14 -7.74 9.27
CA ILE A 559 -0.68 -8.65 8.20
C ILE A 559 -1.27 -10.05 8.39
N LYS A 560 -1.21 -10.61 9.60
CA LYS A 560 -1.74 -11.96 9.89
C LYS A 560 -3.26 -12.07 9.71
N ARG A 561 -4.02 -11.05 10.12
CA ARG A 561 -5.48 -11.02 9.98
C ARG A 561 -5.92 -10.97 8.51
N TRP A 562 -5.18 -10.22 7.71
CA TRP A 562 -5.55 -9.94 6.32
C TRP A 562 -4.66 -10.64 5.28
N ALA A 563 -3.79 -11.57 5.71
CA ALA A 563 -3.02 -12.39 4.77
C ALA A 563 -3.95 -13.10 3.78
N PHE A 564 -3.71 -12.89 2.48
CA PHE A 564 -4.48 -13.40 1.35
C PHE A 564 -5.97 -13.02 1.39
N LYS A 565 -6.26 -11.82 1.85
CA LYS A 565 -7.59 -11.23 1.93
C LYS A 565 -7.57 -9.77 1.46
N HIS A 566 -8.75 -9.17 1.40
CA HIS A 566 -8.99 -7.83 0.85
C HIS A 566 -9.39 -6.84 1.95
N PRO A 567 -8.42 -6.22 2.68
CA PRO A 567 -8.70 -5.20 3.68
C PRO A 567 -9.02 -3.85 3.04
N THR A 568 -9.71 -3.02 3.82
CA THR A 568 -9.92 -1.59 3.58
C THR A 568 -9.09 -0.74 4.54
N PRO A 569 -8.98 0.59 4.34
CA PRO A 569 -8.38 1.49 5.32
C PRO A 569 -8.96 1.35 6.73
N ASP A 570 -10.27 1.18 6.85
CA ASP A 570 -10.94 1.01 8.15
C ASP A 570 -10.48 -0.25 8.88
N ASP A 571 -10.26 -1.35 8.16
CA ASP A 571 -9.74 -2.60 8.74
C ASP A 571 -8.33 -2.42 9.30
N PHE A 572 -7.50 -1.63 8.60
CA PHE A 572 -6.17 -1.26 9.09
C PHE A 572 -6.26 -0.38 10.34
N PHE A 573 -6.99 0.72 10.31
CA PHE A 573 -7.09 1.65 11.45
C PHE A 573 -7.62 0.95 12.69
N ARG A 574 -8.69 0.17 12.56
CA ARG A 574 -9.27 -0.61 13.65
C ARG A 574 -8.31 -1.66 14.21
N THR A 575 -7.57 -2.34 13.32
CA THR A 575 -6.60 -3.33 13.77
C THR A 575 -5.49 -2.70 14.59
N ILE A 576 -4.95 -1.55 14.15
CA ILE A 576 -3.89 -0.86 14.88
C ILE A 576 -4.42 -0.37 16.24
N GLU A 577 -5.56 0.29 16.28
CA GLU A 577 -6.17 0.74 17.55
C GLU A 577 -6.45 -0.42 18.50
N ASN A 578 -7.02 -1.51 18.00
CA ASN A 578 -7.37 -2.67 18.80
C ASN A 578 -6.12 -3.40 19.35
N ALA A 579 -5.13 -3.64 18.50
CA ALA A 579 -3.94 -4.39 18.87
C ALA A 579 -2.96 -3.58 19.71
N ALA A 580 -2.86 -2.27 19.49
CA ALA A 580 -2.02 -1.38 20.28
C ALA A 580 -2.71 -0.89 21.56
N GLY A 581 -4.03 -1.00 21.68
CA GLY A 581 -4.80 -0.50 22.83
C GLY A 581 -4.73 1.03 22.96
N GLU A 582 -4.88 1.76 21.84
CA GLU A 582 -4.75 3.22 21.78
C GLU A 582 -5.84 3.83 20.91
N ASN A 583 -6.37 4.99 21.30
CA ASN A 583 -7.27 5.76 20.44
C ASN A 583 -6.44 6.68 19.54
N LEU A 584 -6.44 6.38 18.25
CA LEU A 584 -5.63 7.10 17.25
C LEU A 584 -6.49 7.92 16.28
N GLN A 585 -7.78 8.13 16.57
CA GLN A 585 -8.69 8.84 15.65
C GLN A 585 -8.25 10.26 15.33
N TRP A 586 -7.66 10.96 16.30
CA TRP A 586 -7.04 12.27 16.10
C TRP A 586 -5.92 12.23 15.06
N PHE A 587 -5.12 11.17 15.07
CA PHE A 587 -4.01 10.97 14.13
C PHE A 587 -4.53 10.62 12.74
N TRP A 588 -5.45 9.63 12.62
CA TRP A 588 -6.06 9.26 11.35
C TRP A 588 -6.75 10.45 10.69
N ARG A 589 -7.49 11.22 11.46
CA ARG A 589 -8.19 12.43 11.01
C ARG A 589 -7.24 13.47 10.43
N GLY A 590 -6.18 13.81 11.13
CA GLY A 590 -5.26 14.86 10.73
C GLY A 590 -4.33 14.45 9.60
N TRP A 591 -3.81 13.21 9.67
CA TRP A 591 -2.78 12.73 8.77
C TRP A 591 -3.30 12.08 7.50
N PHE A 592 -4.32 11.20 7.59
CA PHE A 592 -4.84 10.41 6.47
C PHE A 592 -6.08 11.03 5.83
N VAL A 593 -7.05 11.47 6.63
CA VAL A 593 -8.33 11.99 6.13
C VAL A 593 -8.22 13.45 5.70
N ASN A 594 -7.33 14.21 6.32
CA ASN A 594 -7.07 15.61 6.02
C ASN A 594 -5.59 15.88 5.75
N ASN A 595 -5.28 17.10 5.32
CA ASN A 595 -3.93 17.63 5.19
C ASN A 595 -3.65 18.66 6.30
N TRP A 596 -3.86 18.26 7.55
CA TRP A 596 -3.61 19.16 8.67
C TRP A 596 -2.11 19.29 8.91
N ARG A 597 -1.71 20.52 9.18
CA ARG A 597 -0.31 20.88 9.46
C ARG A 597 -0.09 20.96 10.96
N LEU A 598 1.15 20.75 11.35
CA LEU A 598 1.64 20.89 12.71
C LEU A 598 2.49 22.17 12.82
N ASP A 599 2.20 22.98 13.82
CA ASP A 599 2.99 24.16 14.21
C ASP A 599 2.83 24.35 15.72
N VAL A 600 3.85 24.00 16.48
CA VAL A 600 3.87 24.14 17.94
C VAL A 600 4.94 25.12 18.36
N SER A 601 4.57 26.18 19.03
CA SER A 601 5.51 27.20 19.51
C SER A 601 5.85 27.05 21.00
N VAL A 602 7.07 27.41 21.36
CA VAL A 602 7.48 27.63 22.75
C VAL A 602 7.35 29.12 23.04
N ARG A 603 6.19 29.51 23.62
CA ARG A 603 5.89 30.94 23.86
C ARG A 603 6.77 31.57 24.92
N GLY A 604 7.11 30.83 25.99
CA GLY A 604 7.91 31.41 27.05
C GLY A 604 8.07 30.57 28.31
N VAL A 605 8.93 31.07 29.18
CA VAL A 605 9.21 30.53 30.50
C VAL A 605 8.97 31.61 31.55
N LYS A 606 8.16 31.30 32.56
CA LYS A 606 7.87 32.18 33.72
C LYS A 606 8.23 31.43 34.98
N TYR A 607 9.08 32.02 35.81
CA TYR A 607 9.44 31.43 37.10
C TYR A 607 8.32 31.58 38.12
N VAL A 608 8.19 30.58 38.99
CA VAL A 608 7.29 30.69 40.18
C VAL A 608 7.72 31.83 41.06
N ASP A 609 9.05 32.01 41.23
CA ASP A 609 9.67 33.12 41.93
C ASP A 609 10.91 33.57 41.13
N SER A 610 10.92 34.81 40.66
CA SER A 610 12.02 35.35 39.83
C SER A 610 13.36 35.53 40.59
N THR A 611 13.29 35.47 41.92
CA THR A 611 14.46 35.55 42.81
C THR A 611 14.95 34.21 43.32
N ASP A 612 14.14 33.14 43.15
CA ASP A 612 14.45 31.79 43.61
C ASP A 612 14.00 30.75 42.57
N PHE A 613 14.89 30.39 41.70
CA PHE A 613 14.64 29.43 40.61
C PHE A 613 14.35 28.01 41.12
N SER A 614 14.71 27.69 42.38
CA SER A 614 14.46 26.36 42.96
C SER A 614 12.97 26.06 43.14
N LYS A 615 12.10 27.07 43.11
CA LYS A 615 10.67 26.92 43.16
C LYS A 615 10.02 26.43 41.86
N GLY A 616 10.83 26.31 40.79
CA GLY A 616 10.44 25.84 39.49
C GLY A 616 9.97 26.96 38.54
N SER A 617 9.58 26.56 37.36
CA SER A 617 9.13 27.46 36.29
C SER A 617 7.88 26.91 35.61
N PHE A 618 7.15 27.80 34.95
CA PHE A 618 6.04 27.47 34.03
C PHE A 618 6.53 27.62 32.61
N ILE A 619 6.39 26.57 31.80
CA ILE A 619 6.69 26.59 30.36
C ILE A 619 5.36 26.64 29.62
N THR A 620 5.22 27.56 28.68
CA THR A 620 4.01 27.80 27.88
C THR A 620 4.23 27.37 26.45
N LEU A 621 3.34 26.50 25.96
CA LEU A 621 3.33 25.98 24.59
C LEU A 621 2.01 26.36 23.92
N ASP A 622 2.03 26.63 22.61
CA ASP A 622 0.83 26.87 21.81
C ASP A 622 0.80 25.93 20.61
N ASN A 623 -0.38 25.37 20.31
CA ASN A 623 -0.63 24.70 19.03
C ASN A 623 -1.30 25.72 18.09
N LEU A 624 -0.61 26.05 17.00
CA LEU A 624 -1.00 27.14 16.09
C LEU A 624 -1.70 26.66 14.83
N GLU A 625 -1.58 25.36 14.50
CA GLU A 625 -2.20 24.74 13.34
C GLU A 625 -3.08 23.55 13.75
N LYS A 626 -3.75 22.92 12.81
CA LYS A 626 -4.86 21.98 13.08
C LYS A 626 -4.43 20.61 13.63
N MET A 627 -3.16 20.18 13.38
CA MET A 627 -2.69 18.86 13.78
C MET A 627 -2.31 18.84 15.26
N ALA A 628 -2.72 17.80 15.97
CA ALA A 628 -2.24 17.50 17.32
C ALA A 628 -1.14 16.42 17.24
N MET A 629 -0.09 16.56 18.05
CA MET A 629 0.98 15.58 18.22
C MET A 629 1.49 15.59 19.66
N PRO A 630 2.10 14.51 20.16
CA PRO A 630 2.90 14.55 21.37
C PRO A 630 3.99 15.62 21.29
N VAL A 631 4.38 16.17 22.43
CA VAL A 631 5.39 17.22 22.49
C VAL A 631 6.70 16.66 23.04
N ILE A 632 7.80 16.96 22.36
CA ILE A 632 9.16 16.61 22.80
C ILE A 632 9.89 17.91 23.07
N LEU A 633 10.37 18.09 24.30
CA LEU A 633 11.10 19.29 24.69
C LEU A 633 12.52 18.96 25.14
N GLU A 634 13.46 19.82 24.80
CA GLU A 634 14.78 19.91 25.38
C GLU A 634 14.88 21.21 26.17
N ILE A 635 15.25 21.12 27.45
CA ILE A 635 15.38 22.26 28.36
C ILE A 635 16.84 22.35 28.77
N LYS A 636 17.48 23.52 28.52
CA LYS A 636 18.87 23.79 28.91
C LYS A 636 18.92 24.82 30.02
N THR A 637 19.72 24.55 31.03
CA THR A 637 19.93 25.47 32.17
C THR A 637 21.28 26.18 32.07
N LYS A 638 21.47 27.20 32.91
CA LYS A 638 22.68 28.04 32.93
C LYS A 638 23.94 27.23 33.26
N SER A 639 23.85 26.16 34.02
CA SER A 639 24.98 25.27 34.30
C SER A 639 25.38 24.39 33.11
N GLY A 640 24.57 24.40 32.02
CA GLY A 640 24.76 23.51 30.87
C GLY A 640 24.03 22.15 31.01
N LYS A 641 23.33 21.93 32.10
CA LYS A 641 22.47 20.73 32.25
C LYS A 641 21.39 20.77 31.19
N THR A 642 21.18 19.61 30.55
CA THR A 642 20.11 19.40 29.57
C THR A 642 19.14 18.36 30.12
N ASP A 643 17.86 18.64 30.02
CA ASP A 643 16.77 17.71 30.37
C ASP A 643 15.83 17.53 29.19
N ARG A 644 15.24 16.34 29.04
CA ARG A 644 14.29 16.01 27.99
C ARG A 644 12.97 15.57 28.57
N ILE A 645 11.89 16.12 28.04
CA ILE A 645 10.53 15.82 28.47
C ILE A 645 9.68 15.48 27.27
N LYS A 646 8.89 14.42 27.41
CA LYS A 646 7.83 14.07 26.47
C LYS A 646 6.48 14.30 27.13
N LEU A 647 5.64 15.16 26.53
CA LEU A 647 4.26 15.37 26.95
C LEU A 647 3.33 14.62 25.99
N PRO A 648 2.27 13.98 26.51
CA PRO A 648 1.34 13.21 25.71
C PRO A 648 0.43 14.13 24.86
N VAL A 649 -0.20 13.57 23.84
CA VAL A 649 -1.07 14.33 22.94
C VAL A 649 -2.32 14.90 23.63
N GLU A 650 -2.74 14.29 24.73
CA GLU A 650 -3.90 14.67 25.54
C GLU A 650 -3.81 16.07 26.14
N ILE A 651 -2.62 16.69 26.17
CA ILE A 651 -2.49 18.10 26.56
C ILE A 651 -3.29 19.02 25.64
N TRP A 652 -3.56 18.56 24.40
CA TRP A 652 -4.30 19.30 23.38
C TRP A 652 -5.80 19.01 23.34
N GLU A 653 -6.33 18.03 24.11
CA GLU A 653 -7.75 17.65 24.08
C GLU A 653 -8.72 18.76 24.46
N ARG A 654 -8.27 19.73 25.25
CA ARG A 654 -9.10 20.83 25.76
C ARG A 654 -8.41 22.17 25.64
N ASN A 655 -7.23 22.23 25.10
CA ASN A 655 -6.39 23.41 25.19
C ASN A 655 -5.74 23.72 23.84
N VAL A 656 -5.71 24.98 23.47
CA VAL A 656 -4.88 25.52 22.37
C VAL A 656 -3.52 25.98 22.90
N THR A 657 -3.48 26.30 24.20
CA THR A 657 -2.28 26.65 24.93
C THR A 657 -2.13 25.71 26.12
N TRP A 658 -0.95 25.17 26.31
CA TRP A 658 -0.60 24.33 27.45
C TRP A 658 0.48 24.97 28.29
N VAL A 659 0.21 25.08 29.60
CA VAL A 659 1.17 25.59 30.57
C VAL A 659 1.43 24.52 31.59
N PHE A 660 2.67 24.09 31.73
CA PHE A 660 3.03 23.10 32.74
C PHE A 660 4.17 23.59 33.65
N LYS A 661 4.16 23.10 34.91
CA LYS A 661 5.20 23.39 35.86
C LYS A 661 6.37 22.45 35.63
N TYR A 662 7.55 23.05 35.33
CA TYR A 662 8.80 22.31 35.26
C TYR A 662 9.56 22.51 36.59
N PRO A 663 10.04 21.43 37.23
CA PRO A 663 10.75 21.50 38.50
C PRO A 663 12.21 21.95 38.35
N SER A 664 12.42 23.11 37.75
CA SER A 664 13.77 23.66 37.62
C SER A 664 14.34 24.03 38.99
N THR A 665 15.63 23.79 39.17
CA THR A 665 16.39 24.20 40.36
C THR A 665 17.35 25.33 40.05
N GLU A 666 17.43 25.75 38.82
CA GLU A 666 18.32 26.79 38.31
C GLU A 666 17.72 27.53 37.10
N GLU A 667 18.41 28.53 36.67
CA GLU A 667 17.96 29.36 35.57
C GLU A 667 17.95 28.62 34.25
N ILE A 668 16.78 28.62 33.54
CA ILE A 668 16.63 28.06 32.16
C ILE A 668 17.15 29.07 31.16
N ILE A 669 18.01 28.65 30.24
CA ILE A 669 18.54 29.50 29.17
C ILE A 669 17.88 29.26 27.81
N SER A 670 17.36 28.03 27.57
CA SER A 670 16.55 27.73 26.38
C SER A 670 15.59 26.58 26.62
N VAL A 671 14.49 26.61 25.88
CA VAL A 671 13.55 25.49 25.71
C VAL A 671 13.35 25.29 24.21
N THR A 672 13.60 24.08 23.73
CA THR A 672 13.49 23.72 22.31
C THR A 672 12.43 22.62 22.15
N TYR A 673 11.42 22.89 21.33
CA TYR A 673 10.48 21.88 20.87
C TYR A 673 11.06 21.10 19.71
N ASP A 674 10.84 19.80 19.69
CA ASP A 674 11.32 18.85 18.68
C ASP A 674 12.81 19.03 18.33
N PRO A 675 13.72 18.88 19.31
CA PRO A 675 15.14 19.12 19.11
C PRO A 675 15.78 18.16 18.09
N ASP A 676 15.19 16.96 17.90
CA ASP A 676 15.69 15.94 16.97
C ASP A 676 15.04 16.03 15.58
N LYS A 677 14.09 16.95 15.37
CA LYS A 677 13.34 17.14 14.11
C LYS A 677 12.63 15.88 13.63
N VAL A 678 12.00 15.18 14.54
CA VAL A 678 11.29 13.91 14.29
C VAL A 678 9.77 14.08 14.15
N LEU A 679 9.25 15.29 14.33
CA LEU A 679 7.86 15.66 14.14
C LEU A 679 7.68 16.53 12.89
N PRO A 680 6.51 16.50 12.22
CA PRO A 680 6.29 17.21 10.96
C PRO A 680 5.94 18.71 11.16
N ASP A 681 6.63 19.37 12.07
CA ASP A 681 6.47 20.79 12.29
C ASP A 681 7.08 21.59 11.12
N PHE A 682 6.25 22.43 10.48
CA PHE A 682 6.69 23.16 9.29
C PHE A 682 7.32 24.53 9.59
N ASN A 683 7.22 25.00 10.86
CA ASN A 683 7.67 26.33 11.26
C ASN A 683 8.71 26.28 12.38
N ALA A 684 9.90 25.85 12.08
CA ALA A 684 10.98 25.73 13.07
C ALA A 684 11.41 27.06 13.72
N ALA A 685 10.94 28.21 13.22
CA ALA A 685 11.35 29.52 13.73
C ALA A 685 10.80 29.85 15.13
N ASN A 686 9.66 29.23 15.50
CA ASN A 686 9.00 29.44 16.79
C ASN A 686 9.18 28.27 17.78
N ASN A 687 9.96 27.25 17.39
CA ASN A 687 10.22 26.05 18.20
C ASN A 687 11.20 26.31 19.36
N VAL A 688 11.85 27.45 19.41
CA VAL A 688 12.88 27.74 20.40
C VAL A 688 12.56 29.03 21.15
N TRP A 689 12.47 28.92 22.46
CA TRP A 689 12.56 30.06 23.36
C TRP A 689 13.97 30.16 23.94
N THR A 690 14.54 31.35 23.95
CA THR A 690 15.81 31.68 24.62
C THR A 690 15.62 32.83 25.58
N LYS A 691 16.33 32.78 26.71
CA LYS A 691 16.32 33.89 27.67
C LYS A 691 16.93 35.13 27.03
N GLY A 692 16.16 36.21 26.96
CA GLY A 692 16.60 37.51 26.43
C GLY A 692 16.06 37.84 25.03
N ASN A 693 15.30 36.95 24.42
CA ASN A 693 14.50 37.21 23.21
C ASN A 693 13.01 37.44 23.57
#